data_45daa9521272c56e6fae5f728ed14cc5
#
_entry.id   45daa9521272c56e6fae5f728ed14cc5
#
_cell.length_a   1.000
_cell.length_b   1.000
_cell.length_c   1.000
_cell.angle_alpha   90.00
_cell.angle_beta   90.00
_cell.angle_gamma   90.00
#
_symmetry.space_group_name_H-M   'P 1'
#
loop_
_entity.id
_entity.type
_entity.pdbx_description
1 polymer ?
#
loop_
_entity_poly.entity_id
_entity_poly.type
_entity_poly.pdbx_seq_one_letter_code
_entity_poly.pdbx_strand_id
1 'polypeptide(L)'
;MRYTYVRQHDSTDCAAASLAMVCLHYKKEITITRLRDMMGTDMKGTNLVGLQKAANELGFSTAAVRVDRENFLSDFTLPAIAQVITDQGMTHFVVIFKKTTIKDDDARRKHVVQEEERKADASKKYKCKDYVVIGDPANELKKISLDEFYKNFTGVLLLLNPTAEFKGGTGKHKVEGKEEAKAARNNMLKRYMDLLLPQKKLFAYAILSSVILTLIGIVSTVFNKAIMDEVLPYGLKNLLVSLIIVFSVVNLTSTLLSTVRQWILIFLSIKIDIPLMLGYFEHVYKLPMKFFASRKTGEITTRYSDASTIKSVLTSIAMSVVMDIVMAVGTGFVLFRMNSSLFSITLFTTVLSLLLVIIFKQPYKRINEETMVQSAVLNSQMIESLRGIETIKCNACEERELEALEREYIKSLKISLRSSKISTGQSLISSVIMTVLNMVTTYVGITQVLNGQLTLGGYMAFSTLSGYFTSPVSELISMQMSIQEASISMKRLTEIMDYESEQDDDREYTEMESMEGDIEFKDVTFRYGNRTPALDHISFTIPQGKKVALVGSSGSGKSTITKLLLKYYEPESGTISVNGVDLDEYSNASVRRCISYVPQNVELFSKTIFENIRISRPEATLDQVREAAKKADAHEFIRKLPLQYNTYLEEAGNGLSGGEKQRIALARAFLKDSSLYIFDESTSSLDFGTENTIFDMIYNQLADRSMLIVAHRLSTIRDCDLILVMDHGQIVERGTHDELLAKQGKYYELWNLQQGIFRRKKEEPAPVAPAAVVEDDDDGEAMTY
;
A
#
# COMPACT_ATOMS: atom_id res chain seq x y z
N MET A 1 23.19 1.38 23.13
CA MET A 1 21.75 1.37 22.73
C MET A 1 21.68 1.02 21.24
N ARG A 2 20.83 0.11 20.85
CA ARG A 2 20.61 -0.22 19.44
C ARG A 2 19.60 0.79 18.90
N TYR A 3 19.97 1.62 17.93
CA TYR A 3 19.06 2.59 17.31
C TYR A 3 17.90 1.87 16.64
N THR A 4 16.70 2.46 16.73
CA THR A 4 15.49 1.91 16.13
C THR A 4 15.37 2.40 14.70
N TYR A 5 14.95 1.54 13.78
CA TYR A 5 14.80 1.89 12.38
C TYR A 5 13.45 1.39 11.85
N VAL A 6 12.73 2.28 11.19
CA VAL A 6 11.47 2.01 10.49
C VAL A 6 11.61 2.54 9.07
N ARG A 7 11.41 1.69 8.09
CA ARG A 7 11.48 2.05 6.67
C ARG A 7 10.13 2.58 6.21
N GLN A 8 10.12 3.62 5.38
CA GLN A 8 8.91 4.11 4.74
C GLN A 8 8.34 3.08 3.75
N HIS A 9 7.03 3.08 3.55
CA HIS A 9 6.35 2.18 2.63
C HIS A 9 6.17 2.80 1.25
N ASP A 10 5.96 4.13 1.19
CA ASP A 10 5.85 4.93 -0.02
C ASP A 10 6.74 6.19 0.08
N SER A 11 6.94 6.87 -1.04
CA SER A 11 7.74 8.11 -1.12
C SER A 11 7.19 9.25 -0.25
N THR A 12 5.90 9.24 0.06
CA THR A 12 5.20 10.25 0.90
C THR A 12 5.28 9.99 2.40
N ASP A 13 5.82 8.83 2.83
CA ASP A 13 5.79 8.35 4.21
C ASP A 13 6.97 8.79 5.08
N CYS A 14 7.89 9.58 4.57
CA CYS A 14 9.14 9.91 5.27
C CYS A 14 8.89 10.53 6.66
N ALA A 15 7.90 11.42 6.80
CA ALA A 15 7.53 12.02 8.08
C ALA A 15 6.93 11.00 9.05
N ALA A 16 6.00 10.16 8.56
CA ALA A 16 5.35 9.12 9.36
C ALA A 16 6.34 8.06 9.84
N ALA A 17 7.24 7.60 8.96
CA ALA A 17 8.30 6.67 9.32
C ALA A 17 9.32 7.28 10.29
N SER A 18 9.64 8.58 10.14
CA SER A 18 10.52 9.30 11.07
C SER A 18 9.87 9.39 12.47
N LEU A 19 8.61 9.74 12.57
CA LEU A 19 7.91 9.77 13.87
C LEU A 19 7.76 8.37 14.46
N ALA A 20 7.50 7.34 13.62
CA ALA A 20 7.48 5.94 14.06
C ALA A 20 8.83 5.50 14.66
N MET A 21 9.96 5.91 14.07
CA MET A 21 11.29 5.66 14.62
C MET A 21 11.48 6.31 15.98
N VAL A 22 11.02 7.55 16.16
CA VAL A 22 11.06 8.25 17.45
C VAL A 22 10.16 7.57 18.48
N CYS A 23 8.92 7.23 18.13
CA CYS A 23 8.00 6.48 19.00
C CYS A 23 8.61 5.14 19.44
N LEU A 24 9.19 4.41 18.51
CA LEU A 24 9.82 3.12 18.77
C LEU A 24 11.08 3.27 19.67
N HIS A 25 11.82 4.39 19.55
CA HIS A 25 12.91 4.72 20.48
C HIS A 25 12.42 4.81 21.93
N TYR A 26 11.25 5.40 22.12
CA TYR A 26 10.56 5.48 23.41
C TYR A 26 9.66 4.26 23.70
N LYS A 27 9.82 3.17 22.95
CA LYS A 27 9.15 1.86 23.12
C LYS A 27 7.63 1.87 22.89
N LYS A 28 7.13 2.78 22.08
CA LYS A 28 5.75 2.82 21.60
C LYS A 28 5.75 2.41 20.12
N GLU A 29 5.09 1.32 19.79
CA GLU A 29 4.97 0.82 18.42
C GLU A 29 3.66 1.34 17.81
N ILE A 30 3.75 2.10 16.71
CA ILE A 30 2.62 2.66 15.98
C ILE A 30 2.82 2.39 14.50
N THR A 31 1.75 2.03 13.80
CA THR A 31 1.80 1.77 12.35
C THR A 31 1.98 3.06 11.55
N ILE A 32 2.71 2.97 10.42
CA ILE A 32 2.88 4.12 9.51
C ILE A 32 1.53 4.63 9.02
N THR A 33 0.58 3.73 8.73
CA THR A 33 -0.77 4.07 8.26
C THR A 33 -1.50 4.98 9.26
N ARG A 34 -1.52 4.63 10.55
CA ARG A 34 -2.15 5.45 11.59
C ARG A 34 -1.47 6.82 11.73
N LEU A 35 -0.14 6.85 11.64
CA LEU A 35 0.61 8.11 11.68
C LEU A 35 0.32 8.99 10.46
N ARG A 36 0.16 8.41 9.28
CA ARG A 36 -0.27 9.14 8.07
C ARG A 36 -1.61 9.87 8.28
N ASP A 37 -2.58 9.17 8.86
CA ASP A 37 -3.91 9.73 9.12
C ASP A 37 -3.87 10.87 10.14
N MET A 38 -3.16 10.68 11.26
CA MET A 38 -2.94 11.72 12.28
C MET A 38 -2.22 12.94 11.72
N MET A 39 -1.27 12.73 10.79
CA MET A 39 -0.52 13.80 10.13
C MET A 39 -1.29 14.47 9.00
N GLY A 40 -2.40 13.89 8.54
CA GLY A 40 -3.10 14.34 7.33
C GLY A 40 -2.20 14.23 6.08
N THR A 41 -1.42 13.16 5.96
CA THR A 41 -0.53 12.90 4.81
C THR A 41 -1.35 12.68 3.55
N ASP A 42 -0.99 13.38 2.48
CA ASP A 42 -1.59 13.20 1.15
C ASP A 42 -0.56 12.78 0.10
N MET A 43 -0.93 12.81 -1.18
CA MET A 43 -0.04 12.46 -2.29
C MET A 43 1.19 13.38 -2.45
N LYS A 44 1.17 14.58 -1.84
CA LYS A 44 2.31 15.50 -1.81
C LYS A 44 3.19 15.33 -0.56
N GLY A 45 2.82 14.39 0.33
CA GLY A 45 3.53 14.11 1.58
C GLY A 45 2.95 14.84 2.80
N THR A 46 3.75 14.97 3.84
CA THR A 46 3.37 15.60 5.12
C THR A 46 4.14 16.91 5.29
N ASN A 47 3.46 17.96 5.75
CA ASN A 47 4.13 19.20 6.16
C ASN A 47 4.57 19.13 7.64
N LEU A 48 5.41 20.10 8.05
CA LEU A 48 5.92 20.15 9.43
C LEU A 48 4.80 20.33 10.47
N VAL A 49 3.72 21.04 10.12
CA VAL A 49 2.57 21.28 11.01
C VAL A 49 1.83 19.97 11.29
N GLY A 50 1.59 19.14 10.26
CA GLY A 50 0.98 17.83 10.42
C GLY A 50 1.82 16.88 11.27
N LEU A 51 3.14 16.90 11.05
CA LEU A 51 4.08 16.13 11.85
C LEU A 51 4.06 16.56 13.33
N GLN A 52 4.02 17.86 13.58
CA GLN A 52 3.96 18.44 14.93
C GLN A 52 2.64 18.11 15.61
N LYS A 53 1.50 18.24 14.91
CA LYS A 53 0.16 17.91 15.43
C LYS A 53 0.09 16.46 15.89
N ALA A 54 0.48 15.53 15.01
CA ALA A 54 0.49 14.11 15.34
C ALA A 54 1.41 13.77 16.50
N ALA A 55 2.59 14.39 16.58
CA ALA A 55 3.50 14.19 17.70
C ALA A 55 2.90 14.69 19.03
N ASN A 56 2.20 15.84 19.02
CA ASN A 56 1.50 16.38 20.21
C ASN A 56 0.34 15.47 20.64
N GLU A 57 -0.47 14.98 19.71
CA GLU A 57 -1.56 14.02 20.00
C GLU A 57 -1.05 12.71 20.60
N LEU A 58 0.17 12.31 20.26
CA LEU A 58 0.82 11.13 20.83
C LEU A 58 1.39 11.36 22.24
N GLY A 59 1.35 12.61 22.73
CA GLY A 59 1.83 12.99 24.04
C GLY A 59 3.29 13.46 24.06
N PHE A 60 3.83 13.93 22.93
CA PHE A 60 5.09 14.66 22.93
C PHE A 60 4.85 16.16 23.08
N SER A 61 5.73 16.85 23.80
CA SER A 61 5.89 18.30 23.69
C SER A 61 6.85 18.55 22.52
N THR A 62 6.43 19.36 21.55
CA THR A 62 7.20 19.58 20.32
C THR A 62 7.59 21.04 20.14
N ALA A 63 8.80 21.28 19.64
CA ALA A 63 9.28 22.58 19.23
C ALA A 63 9.92 22.51 17.83
N ALA A 64 9.30 23.21 16.87
CA ALA A 64 9.88 23.40 15.56
C ALA A 64 10.83 24.60 15.60
N VAL A 65 12.11 24.37 15.32
CA VAL A 65 13.15 25.38 15.41
C VAL A 65 13.95 25.46 14.11
N ARG A 66 14.35 26.67 13.74
CA ARG A 66 15.29 26.88 12.66
C ARG A 66 16.67 27.13 13.25
N VAL A 67 17.63 26.29 12.88
CA VAL A 67 18.99 26.33 13.44
C VAL A 67 20.01 26.54 12.33
N ASP A 68 20.98 27.38 12.61
CA ASP A 68 22.20 27.51 11.82
C ASP A 68 23.26 26.49 12.26
N ARG A 69 24.44 26.52 11.63
CA ARG A 69 25.52 25.57 11.90
C ARG A 69 26.03 25.68 13.34
N GLU A 70 26.09 26.88 13.91
CA GLU A 70 26.60 27.10 15.26
C GLU A 70 25.62 26.60 16.33
N ASN A 71 24.35 26.93 16.17
CA ASN A 71 23.29 26.48 17.05
C ASN A 71 23.03 24.97 16.96
N PHE A 72 23.24 24.35 15.80
CA PHE A 72 23.18 22.89 15.68
C PHE A 72 24.24 22.19 16.52
N LEU A 73 25.41 22.80 16.71
CA LEU A 73 26.48 22.25 17.55
C LEU A 73 26.15 22.30 19.04
N SER A 74 25.22 23.17 19.48
CA SER A 74 24.73 23.23 20.86
C SER A 74 23.99 21.95 21.25
N ASP A 75 23.85 21.67 22.55
CA ASP A 75 23.13 20.50 23.03
C ASP A 75 21.62 20.70 22.88
N PHE A 76 20.97 19.75 22.27
CA PHE A 76 19.50 19.65 22.15
C PHE A 76 19.03 18.20 22.33
N THR A 77 17.73 18.02 22.56
CA THR A 77 17.11 16.72 22.79
C THR A 77 17.20 15.82 21.59
N LEU A 78 17.62 14.56 21.81
CA LEU A 78 17.70 13.50 20.81
C LEU A 78 16.84 12.30 21.26
N PRO A 79 16.16 11.59 20.35
CA PRO A 79 16.14 11.79 18.91
C PRO A 79 15.37 13.01 18.48
N ALA A 80 15.82 13.69 17.42
CA ALA A 80 15.15 14.83 16.79
C ALA A 80 14.89 14.53 15.31
N ILE A 81 13.85 15.12 14.71
CA ILE A 81 13.55 14.97 13.29
C ILE A 81 14.08 16.19 12.55
N ALA A 82 14.90 15.97 11.53
CA ALA A 82 15.48 16.99 10.67
C ALA A 82 14.84 16.96 9.27
N GLN A 83 14.63 18.14 8.69
CA GLN A 83 14.25 18.29 7.30
C GLN A 83 15.50 18.44 6.43
N VAL A 84 15.59 17.61 5.40
CA VAL A 84 16.70 17.62 4.43
C VAL A 84 16.15 17.74 3.00
N ILE A 85 17.00 18.13 2.06
CA ILE A 85 16.68 18.13 0.63
C ILE A 85 17.39 16.93 0.00
N THR A 86 16.65 16.13 -0.76
CA THR A 86 17.23 15.00 -1.51
C THR A 86 17.99 15.50 -2.74
N ASP A 87 18.83 14.66 -3.33
CA ASP A 87 19.52 14.95 -4.59
C ASP A 87 18.56 15.31 -5.77
N GLN A 88 17.29 14.97 -5.62
CA GLN A 88 16.21 15.32 -6.57
C GLN A 88 15.51 16.65 -6.24
N GLY A 89 15.98 17.39 -5.24
CA GLY A 89 15.39 18.66 -4.82
C GLY A 89 14.11 18.55 -4.00
N MET A 90 13.71 17.33 -3.59
CA MET A 90 12.51 17.11 -2.76
C MET A 90 12.82 17.23 -1.28
N THR A 91 11.88 17.79 -0.52
CA THR A 91 11.97 17.81 0.96
C THR A 91 11.77 16.42 1.54
N HIS A 92 12.61 16.05 2.48
CA HIS A 92 12.61 14.74 3.13
C HIS A 92 12.85 14.88 4.63
N PHE A 93 12.29 13.96 5.45
CA PHE A 93 12.49 13.95 6.89
C PHE A 93 13.36 12.78 7.30
N VAL A 94 14.33 13.04 8.16
CA VAL A 94 15.26 12.04 8.73
C VAL A 94 15.35 12.20 10.25
N VAL A 95 15.67 11.12 10.96
CA VAL A 95 15.80 11.15 12.43
C VAL A 95 17.26 11.23 12.81
N ILE A 96 17.62 12.20 13.64
CA ILE A 96 18.94 12.32 14.24
C ILE A 96 18.93 11.56 15.57
N PHE A 97 19.67 10.46 15.68
CA PHE A 97 19.79 9.68 16.91
C PHE A 97 20.98 10.06 17.77
N LYS A 98 22.06 10.52 17.16
CA LYS A 98 23.28 10.89 17.85
C LYS A 98 24.06 11.90 17.04
N LYS A 99 24.62 12.88 17.72
CA LYS A 99 25.67 13.75 17.19
C LYS A 99 26.92 13.64 18.07
N THR A 100 28.08 13.76 17.47
CA THR A 100 29.34 13.79 18.18
C THR A 100 30.16 14.95 17.61
N THR A 101 30.48 15.90 18.46
CA THR A 101 31.24 17.10 18.13
C THR A 101 32.42 17.21 19.10
N ILE A 102 33.50 17.82 18.65
CA ILE A 102 34.65 18.10 19.51
C ILE A 102 34.32 19.40 20.27
N LYS A 103 34.14 19.31 21.59
CA LYS A 103 33.81 20.47 22.44
C LYS A 103 35.06 21.29 22.85
N ASP A 104 36.25 20.75 22.66
CA ASP A 104 37.51 21.35 23.17
C ASP A 104 38.32 21.96 22.03
N ASP A 105 38.76 23.23 22.16
CA ASP A 105 39.53 23.95 21.15
C ASP A 105 40.91 23.28 20.87
N ASP A 106 41.52 22.68 21.88
CA ASP A 106 42.77 21.92 21.69
C ASP A 106 42.53 20.63 20.88
N ALA A 107 41.40 19.99 21.07
CA ALA A 107 41.04 18.82 20.27
C ALA A 107 40.67 19.21 18.82
N ARG A 108 40.06 20.41 18.58
CA ARG A 108 39.87 20.96 17.23
C ARG A 108 41.17 21.25 16.52
N ARG A 109 42.16 21.88 17.19
CA ARG A 109 43.49 22.12 16.64
C ARG A 109 44.17 20.81 16.25
N LYS A 110 44.14 19.79 17.10
CA LYS A 110 44.65 18.44 16.78
C LYS A 110 43.94 17.80 15.59
N HIS A 111 42.65 18.04 15.46
CA HIS A 111 41.85 17.54 14.34
C HIS A 111 42.23 18.21 13.00
N VAL A 112 42.45 19.54 12.99
CA VAL A 112 42.88 20.28 11.82
C VAL A 112 44.27 19.79 11.37
N VAL A 113 45.23 19.63 12.33
CA VAL A 113 46.58 19.08 12.04
C VAL A 113 46.47 17.66 11.47
N GLN A 114 45.61 16.78 12.03
CA GLN A 114 45.40 15.45 11.49
C GLN A 114 44.69 15.44 10.11
N GLU A 115 43.91 16.48 9.79
CA GLU A 115 43.31 16.62 8.50
C GLU A 115 44.26 17.11 7.43
N GLU A 116 45.20 17.98 7.79
CA GLU A 116 46.32 18.38 6.93
C GLU A 116 47.30 17.20 6.67
N GLU A 117 47.64 16.42 7.70
CA GLU A 117 48.42 15.18 7.56
C GLU A 117 47.69 14.13 6.70
N ARG A 118 46.37 14.07 6.77
CA ARG A 118 45.51 13.18 5.96
C ARG A 118 45.48 13.58 4.49
N LYS A 119 45.51 14.88 4.18
CA LYS A 119 45.65 15.37 2.80
C LYS A 119 47.01 15.05 2.22
N ALA A 120 48.03 14.95 3.08
CA ALA A 120 49.38 14.57 2.69
C ALA A 120 49.58 13.07 2.49
N ASP A 121 48.77 12.22 3.14
CA ASP A 121 48.84 10.74 3.06
C ASP A 121 47.47 10.12 2.74
N ALA A 122 47.15 10.12 1.45
CA ALA A 122 45.86 9.64 0.94
C ALA A 122 45.59 8.14 1.17
N SER A 123 46.57 7.38 1.68
CA SER A 123 46.46 5.93 1.92
C SER A 123 45.90 5.57 3.30
N LYS A 124 45.87 6.52 4.27
CA LYS A 124 45.36 6.24 5.62
C LYS A 124 43.88 6.63 5.78
N LYS A 125 43.02 5.65 6.04
CA LYS A 125 41.63 5.86 6.47
C LYS A 125 41.57 6.41 7.90
N TYR A 126 41.56 7.73 8.07
CA TYR A 126 41.29 8.35 9.36
C TYR A 126 39.80 8.33 9.71
N LYS A 127 39.45 8.00 10.95
CA LYS A 127 38.08 8.09 11.44
C LYS A 127 37.75 9.55 11.74
N CYS A 128 36.84 10.15 10.96
CA CYS A 128 36.31 11.47 11.26
C CYS A 128 35.66 11.47 12.64
N LYS A 129 36.00 12.44 13.51
CA LYS A 129 35.49 12.53 14.88
C LYS A 129 34.14 13.23 14.95
N ASP A 130 33.85 14.16 14.05
CA ASP A 130 32.55 14.85 13.95
C ASP A 130 31.64 14.08 13.02
N TYR A 131 30.56 13.52 13.61
CA TYR A 131 29.61 12.74 12.84
C TYR A 131 28.21 12.80 13.42
N VAL A 132 27.23 12.56 12.56
CA VAL A 132 25.83 12.40 12.91
C VAL A 132 25.38 10.99 12.54
N VAL A 133 24.61 10.35 13.43
CA VAL A 133 23.92 9.10 13.14
C VAL A 133 22.49 9.45 12.79
N ILE A 134 22.13 9.23 11.53
CA ILE A 134 20.80 9.51 11.01
C ILE A 134 20.07 8.21 10.70
N GLY A 135 18.78 8.19 10.98
CA GLY A 135 17.82 7.21 10.46
C GLY A 135 17.09 7.81 9.26
N ASP A 136 17.48 7.40 8.07
CA ASP A 136 16.83 7.83 6.84
C ASP A 136 15.75 6.82 6.46
N PRO A 137 14.47 7.20 6.52
CA PRO A 137 13.35 6.28 6.23
C PRO A 137 13.40 5.65 4.84
N ALA A 138 13.98 6.34 3.87
CA ALA A 138 14.09 5.84 2.50
C ALA A 138 15.23 4.83 2.32
N ASN A 139 16.31 4.99 3.08
CA ASN A 139 17.53 4.21 2.91
C ASN A 139 17.80 3.28 4.10
N GLU A 140 18.55 3.78 5.09
CA GLU A 140 18.97 3.00 6.25
C GLU A 140 19.52 3.89 7.38
N LEU A 141 19.96 3.27 8.47
CA LEU A 141 20.74 3.93 9.51
C LEU A 141 22.15 4.21 8.97
N LYS A 142 22.47 5.50 8.79
CA LYS A 142 23.77 5.95 8.29
C LYS A 142 24.54 6.74 9.33
N LYS A 143 25.86 6.59 9.30
CA LYS A 143 26.78 7.43 10.01
C LYS A 143 27.49 8.29 8.97
N ILE A 144 27.17 9.58 8.93
CA ILE A 144 27.71 10.55 7.97
C ILE A 144 28.53 11.62 8.67
N SER A 145 29.43 12.26 7.94
CA SER A 145 30.16 13.42 8.46
C SER A 145 29.23 14.61 8.65
N LEU A 146 29.60 15.50 9.56
CA LEU A 146 28.79 16.69 9.82
C LEU A 146 28.67 17.57 8.56
N ASP A 147 29.75 17.70 7.80
CA ASP A 147 29.77 18.50 6.57
C ASP A 147 28.89 17.90 5.46
N GLU A 148 28.87 16.58 5.33
CA GLU A 148 27.97 15.89 4.41
C GLU A 148 26.49 16.05 4.80
N PHE A 149 26.18 16.02 6.10
CA PHE A 149 24.83 16.29 6.58
C PHE A 149 24.39 17.71 6.24
N TYR A 150 25.24 18.71 6.43
CA TYR A 150 24.91 20.11 6.18
C TYR A 150 24.66 20.44 4.71
N LYS A 151 25.22 19.72 3.75
CA LYS A 151 24.96 19.94 2.32
C LYS A 151 23.48 19.84 1.99
N ASN A 152 22.75 18.94 2.67
CA ASN A 152 21.35 18.62 2.40
C ASN A 152 20.39 19.13 3.49
N PHE A 153 20.91 19.67 4.60
CA PHE A 153 20.10 20.13 5.73
C PHE A 153 19.49 21.51 5.47
N THR A 154 18.15 21.63 5.66
CA THR A 154 17.42 22.90 5.43
C THR A 154 17.48 23.88 6.59
N GLY A 155 18.11 23.49 7.71
CA GLY A 155 18.11 24.25 8.94
C GLY A 155 16.88 24.01 9.84
N VAL A 156 15.93 23.16 9.46
CA VAL A 156 14.70 22.92 10.22
C VAL A 156 14.81 21.64 11.04
N LEU A 157 14.61 21.77 12.34
CA LEU A 157 14.54 20.65 13.30
C LEU A 157 13.20 20.64 14.03
N LEU A 158 12.64 19.46 14.23
CA LEU A 158 11.56 19.22 15.19
C LEU A 158 12.15 18.49 16.40
N LEU A 159 12.12 19.17 17.53
CA LEU A 159 12.52 18.62 18.82
C LEU A 159 11.31 17.97 19.47
N LEU A 160 11.48 16.78 20.04
CA LEU A 160 10.41 16.01 20.64
C LEU A 160 10.80 15.58 22.06
N ASN A 161 9.99 15.97 23.03
CA ASN A 161 10.13 15.58 24.44
C ASN A 161 8.89 14.81 24.87
N PRO A 162 8.99 13.56 25.34
CA PRO A 162 7.82 12.86 25.87
C PRO A 162 7.31 13.55 27.14
N THR A 163 6.00 13.84 27.19
CA THR A 163 5.31 14.38 28.35
C THR A 163 4.82 13.27 29.29
N ALA A 164 4.22 13.61 30.42
CA ALA A 164 3.59 12.66 31.32
C ALA A 164 2.40 11.92 30.67
N GLU A 165 1.80 12.48 29.65
CA GLU A 165 0.70 11.89 28.87
C GLU A 165 1.20 10.87 27.82
N PHE A 166 2.49 10.90 27.50
CA PHE A 166 3.07 9.93 26.57
C PHE A 166 3.06 8.52 27.20
N LYS A 167 2.13 7.69 26.80
CA LYS A 167 2.01 6.30 27.23
C LYS A 167 3.07 5.41 26.54
N GLY A 168 4.32 5.69 26.77
CA GLY A 168 5.48 4.92 26.34
C GLY A 168 6.21 4.31 27.54
N GLY A 169 6.83 3.15 27.38
CA GLY A 169 7.45 2.41 28.48
C GLY A 169 8.73 3.04 29.04
N THR A 170 8.64 4.02 29.92
CA THR A 170 9.72 4.41 30.82
C THR A 170 9.53 3.69 32.15
N GLY A 171 10.25 2.58 32.34
CA GLY A 171 10.32 1.86 33.62
C GLY A 171 9.16 0.89 33.89
N LYS A 172 9.49 -0.38 34.17
CA LYS A 172 8.70 -1.52 34.72
C LYS A 172 7.33 -1.87 34.09
N HIS A 173 6.65 -1.02 33.36
CA HIS A 173 5.44 -1.35 32.61
C HIS A 173 5.78 -1.71 31.14
N LYS A 174 6.09 -2.96 30.95
CA LYS A 174 6.54 -3.57 29.68
C LYS A 174 5.38 -3.93 28.74
N VAL A 175 4.15 -3.38 28.94
CA VAL A 175 2.96 -4.17 28.63
C VAL A 175 2.11 -3.63 27.48
N GLU A 176 1.87 -2.33 27.32
CA GLU A 176 0.83 -1.89 26.37
C GLU A 176 1.24 -2.02 24.88
N GLY A 177 2.38 -1.55 24.45
CA GLY A 177 2.76 -1.64 23.03
C GLY A 177 3.07 -3.08 22.54
N LYS A 178 3.57 -3.95 23.44
CA LYS A 178 3.74 -5.38 23.12
C LYS A 178 2.43 -6.15 23.20
N GLU A 179 1.49 -5.72 24.04
CA GLU A 179 0.17 -6.32 24.12
C GLU A 179 -0.71 -5.88 22.96
N GLU A 180 -0.66 -4.62 22.51
CA GLU A 180 -1.33 -4.15 21.29
C GLU A 180 -0.77 -4.85 20.04
N ALA A 181 0.55 -4.92 19.88
CA ALA A 181 1.17 -5.66 18.78
C ALA A 181 0.93 -7.18 18.87
N LYS A 182 0.82 -7.72 20.11
CA LYS A 182 0.47 -9.13 20.34
C LYS A 182 -1.03 -9.34 20.16
N ALA A 183 -1.87 -8.38 20.55
CA ALA A 183 -3.31 -8.39 20.32
C ALA A 183 -3.61 -8.24 18.82
N ALA A 184 -2.97 -7.34 18.10
CA ALA A 184 -3.09 -7.21 16.64
C ALA A 184 -2.65 -8.50 15.94
N ARG A 185 -1.51 -9.09 16.35
CA ARG A 185 -1.06 -10.38 15.82
C ARG A 185 -1.99 -11.53 16.20
N ASN A 186 -2.55 -11.53 17.40
CA ASN A 186 -3.51 -12.53 17.83
C ASN A 186 -4.86 -12.37 17.13
N ASN A 187 -5.33 -11.15 16.95
CA ASN A 187 -6.54 -10.87 16.17
C ASN A 187 -6.37 -11.28 14.69
N MET A 188 -5.19 -11.08 14.15
CA MET A 188 -4.84 -11.51 12.81
C MET A 188 -4.83 -13.04 12.70
N LEU A 189 -4.10 -13.72 13.59
CA LEU A 189 -4.12 -15.18 13.65
C LEU A 189 -5.54 -15.72 13.88
N LYS A 190 -6.35 -15.03 14.69
CA LYS A 190 -7.76 -15.38 14.92
C LYS A 190 -8.57 -15.23 13.65
N ARG A 191 -8.48 -14.11 12.94
CA ARG A 191 -9.15 -13.92 11.63
C ARG A 191 -8.78 -15.02 10.62
N TYR A 192 -7.50 -15.41 10.54
CA TYR A 192 -7.07 -16.52 9.68
C TYR A 192 -7.56 -17.87 10.17
N MET A 193 -7.57 -18.09 11.48
CA MET A 193 -8.15 -19.31 12.05
C MET A 193 -9.65 -19.37 11.78
N ASP A 194 -10.35 -18.26 11.82
CA ASP A 194 -11.77 -18.18 11.50
C ASP A 194 -12.06 -18.51 10.01
N LEU A 195 -11.10 -18.22 9.10
CA LEU A 195 -11.17 -18.68 7.69
C LEU A 195 -10.88 -20.19 7.54
N LEU A 196 -10.00 -20.73 8.39
CA LEU A 196 -9.62 -22.15 8.34
C LEU A 196 -10.61 -23.08 9.08
N LEU A 197 -11.17 -22.63 10.21
CA LEU A 197 -12.07 -23.42 11.06
C LEU A 197 -13.32 -23.99 10.35
N PRO A 198 -13.97 -23.28 9.41
CA PRO A 198 -15.08 -23.83 8.65
C PRO A 198 -14.69 -25.06 7.82
N GLN A 199 -13.41 -25.16 7.41
CA GLN A 199 -12.88 -26.23 6.56
C GLN A 199 -12.28 -27.42 7.37
N LYS A 200 -12.53 -27.50 8.69
CA LYS A 200 -11.97 -28.53 9.58
C LYS A 200 -12.13 -29.98 9.10
N LYS A 201 -13.22 -30.28 8.37
CA LYS A 201 -13.44 -31.61 7.79
C LYS A 201 -12.43 -31.94 6.69
N LEU A 202 -12.16 -30.98 5.78
CA LEU A 202 -11.17 -31.17 4.70
C LEU A 202 -9.76 -31.30 5.29
N PHE A 203 -9.41 -30.51 6.30
CA PHE A 203 -8.16 -30.67 7.04
C PHE A 203 -8.04 -32.04 7.68
N ALA A 204 -9.10 -32.52 8.33
CA ALA A 204 -9.11 -33.85 8.95
C ALA A 204 -8.90 -34.97 7.91
N TYR A 205 -9.53 -34.88 6.74
CA TYR A 205 -9.32 -35.83 5.66
C TYR A 205 -7.90 -35.77 5.09
N ALA A 206 -7.32 -34.59 4.96
CA ALA A 206 -5.95 -34.40 4.50
C ALA A 206 -4.94 -34.99 5.53
N ILE A 207 -5.14 -34.75 6.83
CA ILE A 207 -4.32 -35.34 7.90
C ILE A 207 -4.48 -36.87 7.92
N LEU A 208 -5.71 -37.37 7.84
CA LEU A 208 -5.97 -38.82 7.82
C LEU A 208 -5.27 -39.48 6.62
N SER A 209 -5.39 -38.91 5.43
CA SER A 209 -4.70 -39.45 4.24
C SER A 209 -3.18 -39.44 4.41
N SER A 210 -2.61 -38.41 5.06
CA SER A 210 -1.17 -38.39 5.37
C SER A 210 -0.73 -39.40 6.36
N VAL A 211 -1.51 -39.67 7.41
CA VAL A 211 -1.28 -40.77 8.38
C VAL A 211 -1.27 -42.13 7.65
N ILE A 212 -2.26 -42.37 6.77
CA ILE A 212 -2.34 -43.61 6.00
C ILE A 212 -1.13 -43.73 5.07
N LEU A 213 -0.74 -42.67 4.37
CA LEU A 213 0.45 -42.65 3.50
C LEU A 213 1.74 -42.89 4.27
N THR A 214 1.86 -42.36 5.50
CA THR A 214 2.99 -42.64 6.39
C THR A 214 3.03 -44.14 6.80
N LEU A 215 1.90 -44.70 7.12
CA LEU A 215 1.81 -46.15 7.44
C LEU A 215 2.19 -47.00 6.23
N ILE A 216 1.69 -46.67 5.04
CA ILE A 216 2.07 -47.35 3.78
C ILE A 216 3.58 -47.23 3.53
N GLY A 217 4.17 -46.02 3.77
CA GLY A 217 5.60 -45.80 3.66
C GLY A 217 6.42 -46.68 4.61
N ILE A 218 5.97 -46.82 5.86
CA ILE A 218 6.62 -47.73 6.85
C ILE A 218 6.50 -49.18 6.37
N VAL A 219 5.33 -49.61 5.90
CA VAL A 219 5.14 -50.97 5.35
C VAL A 219 6.05 -51.22 4.17
N SER A 220 6.21 -50.23 3.28
CA SER A 220 7.13 -50.33 2.13
C SER A 220 8.58 -50.53 2.57
N THR A 221 9.00 -49.94 3.70
CA THR A 221 10.37 -50.15 4.19
C THR A 221 10.58 -51.50 4.81
N VAL A 222 9.58 -52.10 5.50
CA VAL A 222 9.61 -53.46 6.01
C VAL A 222 9.71 -54.48 4.85
N PHE A 223 9.03 -54.17 3.74
CA PHE A 223 9.10 -54.97 2.54
C PHE A 223 10.54 -55.00 1.94
N ASN A 224 11.18 -53.82 1.80
CA ASN A 224 12.56 -53.78 1.36
C ASN A 224 13.51 -54.55 2.31
N LYS A 225 13.24 -54.51 3.61
CA LYS A 225 13.96 -55.26 4.62
C LYS A 225 13.81 -56.78 4.35
N ALA A 226 12.60 -57.28 4.13
CA ALA A 226 12.36 -58.70 3.88
C ALA A 226 13.06 -59.21 2.63
N ILE A 227 13.13 -58.40 1.54
CA ILE A 227 13.89 -58.79 0.35
C ILE A 227 15.37 -58.93 0.67
N MET A 228 15.97 -58.02 1.43
CA MET A 228 17.41 -58.03 1.70
C MET A 228 17.81 -59.08 2.75
N ASP A 229 16.98 -59.33 3.74
CA ASP A 229 17.31 -60.22 4.85
C ASP A 229 16.89 -61.65 4.60
N GLU A 230 15.83 -61.92 3.81
CA GLU A 230 15.29 -63.26 3.63
C GLU A 230 15.40 -63.76 2.18
N VAL A 231 14.98 -62.94 1.20
CA VAL A 231 14.93 -63.39 -0.21
C VAL A 231 16.32 -63.53 -0.82
N LEU A 232 17.17 -62.54 -0.61
CA LEU A 232 18.50 -62.46 -1.23
C LEU A 232 19.45 -63.55 -0.67
N PRO A 233 19.62 -63.73 0.66
CA PRO A 233 20.52 -64.73 1.21
C PRO A 233 20.11 -66.16 0.92
N TYR A 234 18.82 -66.43 0.85
CA TYR A 234 18.30 -67.82 0.62
C TYR A 234 17.89 -68.12 -0.81
N GLY A 235 18.04 -67.17 -1.75
CA GLY A 235 17.76 -67.34 -3.18
C GLY A 235 16.29 -67.66 -3.50
N LEU A 236 15.33 -67.19 -2.73
CA LEU A 236 13.91 -67.56 -2.79
C LEU A 236 13.16 -66.83 -3.91
N LYS A 237 13.37 -67.27 -5.18
CA LYS A 237 12.79 -66.63 -6.38
C LYS A 237 11.25 -66.56 -6.35
N ASN A 238 10.56 -67.62 -5.88
CA ASN A 238 9.10 -67.61 -5.86
C ASN A 238 8.54 -66.63 -4.84
N LEU A 239 9.20 -66.49 -3.68
CA LEU A 239 8.85 -65.50 -2.68
C LEU A 239 9.09 -64.08 -3.20
N LEU A 240 10.16 -63.84 -3.99
CA LEU A 240 10.46 -62.58 -4.62
C LEU A 240 9.31 -62.10 -5.53
N VAL A 241 8.80 -62.99 -6.40
CA VAL A 241 7.71 -62.68 -7.34
C VAL A 241 6.44 -62.28 -6.54
N SER A 242 6.08 -63.05 -5.52
CA SER A 242 4.91 -62.77 -4.68
C SER A 242 5.06 -61.42 -3.96
N LEU A 243 6.24 -61.16 -3.40
CA LEU A 243 6.55 -59.90 -2.73
C LEU A 243 6.47 -58.70 -3.65
N ILE A 244 7.02 -58.81 -4.91
CA ILE A 244 6.97 -57.72 -5.91
C ILE A 244 5.52 -57.39 -6.29
N ILE A 245 4.67 -58.40 -6.47
CA ILE A 245 3.25 -58.21 -6.79
C ILE A 245 2.56 -57.43 -5.66
N VAL A 246 2.71 -57.85 -4.38
CA VAL A 246 2.14 -57.16 -3.23
C VAL A 246 2.66 -55.75 -3.11
N PHE A 247 3.97 -55.54 -3.28
CA PHE A 247 4.60 -54.23 -3.25
C PHE A 247 4.11 -53.31 -4.34
N SER A 248 3.91 -53.83 -5.56
CA SER A 248 3.36 -53.04 -6.68
C SER A 248 1.94 -52.58 -6.37
N VAL A 249 1.09 -53.42 -5.81
CA VAL A 249 -0.26 -53.07 -5.38
C VAL A 249 -0.23 -52.00 -4.27
N VAL A 250 0.64 -52.14 -3.25
CA VAL A 250 0.81 -51.16 -2.17
C VAL A 250 1.29 -49.83 -2.71
N ASN A 251 2.28 -49.80 -3.63
CA ASN A 251 2.75 -48.58 -4.21
C ASN A 251 1.72 -47.89 -5.12
N LEU A 252 0.96 -48.68 -5.89
CA LEU A 252 -0.13 -48.19 -6.73
C LEU A 252 -1.22 -47.51 -5.83
N THR A 253 -1.58 -48.19 -4.76
CA THR A 253 -2.54 -47.66 -3.75
C THR A 253 -2.01 -46.38 -3.12
N SER A 254 -0.72 -46.33 -2.77
CA SER A 254 -0.06 -45.11 -2.25
C SER A 254 -0.13 -43.96 -3.25
N THR A 255 0.15 -44.21 -4.51
CA THR A 255 0.09 -43.21 -5.59
C THR A 255 -1.33 -42.68 -5.77
N LEU A 256 -2.34 -43.55 -5.79
CA LEU A 256 -3.74 -43.15 -5.89
C LEU A 256 -4.16 -42.30 -4.67
N LEU A 257 -3.83 -42.77 -3.47
CA LEU A 257 -4.15 -42.02 -2.25
C LEU A 257 -3.43 -40.66 -2.17
N SER A 258 -2.18 -40.59 -2.61
CA SER A 258 -1.40 -39.35 -2.75
C SER A 258 -2.09 -38.37 -3.71
N THR A 259 -2.59 -38.87 -4.85
CA THR A 259 -3.36 -38.08 -5.81
C THR A 259 -4.66 -37.56 -5.21
N VAL A 260 -5.42 -38.42 -4.53
CA VAL A 260 -6.65 -38.00 -3.81
C VAL A 260 -6.35 -36.94 -2.77
N ARG A 261 -5.28 -37.13 -1.99
CA ARG A 261 -4.81 -36.12 -1.04
C ARG A 261 -4.53 -34.78 -1.73
N GLN A 262 -3.83 -34.80 -2.85
CA GLN A 262 -3.53 -33.58 -3.60
C GLN A 262 -4.79 -32.85 -4.09
N TRP A 263 -5.81 -33.61 -4.52
CA TRP A 263 -7.11 -33.05 -4.87
C TRP A 263 -7.81 -32.39 -3.67
N ILE A 264 -7.78 -33.03 -2.49
CA ILE A 264 -8.34 -32.46 -1.25
C ILE A 264 -7.66 -31.13 -0.93
N LEU A 265 -6.32 -31.08 -1.09
CA LEU A 265 -5.52 -29.89 -0.79
C LEU A 265 -5.79 -28.75 -1.79
N ILE A 266 -5.95 -29.05 -3.08
CA ILE A 266 -6.36 -28.06 -4.08
C ILE A 266 -7.74 -27.50 -3.74
N PHE A 267 -8.70 -28.36 -3.36
CA PHE A 267 -10.04 -27.95 -2.98
C PHE A 267 -10.04 -27.06 -1.73
N LEU A 268 -9.21 -27.42 -0.75
CA LEU A 268 -9.00 -26.63 0.46
C LEU A 268 -8.41 -25.25 0.13
N SER A 269 -7.43 -25.20 -0.78
CA SER A 269 -6.83 -23.95 -1.25
C SER A 269 -7.88 -23.00 -1.85
N ILE A 270 -8.74 -23.51 -2.73
CA ILE A 270 -9.81 -22.72 -3.37
C ILE A 270 -10.81 -22.22 -2.31
N LYS A 271 -11.16 -23.05 -1.33
CA LYS A 271 -12.09 -22.69 -0.24
C LYS A 271 -11.54 -21.62 0.71
N ILE A 272 -10.22 -21.47 0.80
CA ILE A 272 -9.56 -20.40 1.57
C ILE A 272 -9.41 -19.15 0.70
N ASP A 273 -9.11 -19.31 -0.59
CA ASP A 273 -8.84 -18.23 -1.52
C ASP A 273 -10.02 -17.29 -1.72
N ILE A 274 -11.19 -17.86 -1.99
CA ILE A 274 -12.40 -17.07 -2.29
C ILE A 274 -12.74 -16.08 -1.16
N PRO A 275 -12.92 -16.50 0.11
CA PRO A 275 -13.24 -15.57 1.19
C PRO A 275 -12.13 -14.55 1.46
N LEU A 276 -10.87 -14.93 1.30
CA LEU A 276 -9.74 -14.04 1.53
C LEU A 276 -9.71 -12.91 0.49
N MET A 277 -9.83 -13.27 -0.78
CA MET A 277 -9.76 -12.30 -1.88
C MET A 277 -11.01 -11.43 -1.98
N LEU A 278 -12.20 -12.04 -1.87
CA LEU A 278 -13.44 -11.27 -1.87
C LEU A 278 -13.59 -10.40 -0.63
N GLY A 279 -13.20 -10.90 0.55
CA GLY A 279 -13.20 -10.12 1.79
C GLY A 279 -12.27 -8.91 1.74
N TYR A 280 -11.12 -9.03 1.06
CA TYR A 280 -10.26 -7.89 0.81
C TYR A 280 -10.97 -6.81 -0.03
N PHE A 281 -11.57 -7.19 -1.17
CA PHE A 281 -12.27 -6.23 -2.02
C PHE A 281 -13.52 -5.65 -1.34
N GLU A 282 -14.27 -6.46 -0.61
CA GLU A 282 -15.42 -5.98 0.17
C GLU A 282 -14.99 -4.90 1.16
N HIS A 283 -13.89 -5.13 1.89
CA HIS A 283 -13.35 -4.15 2.81
C HIS A 283 -12.87 -2.89 2.08
N VAL A 284 -12.11 -3.04 0.98
CA VAL A 284 -11.61 -1.90 0.19
C VAL A 284 -12.76 -1.03 -0.30
N TYR A 285 -13.88 -1.61 -0.76
CA TYR A 285 -15.04 -0.84 -1.21
C TYR A 285 -15.77 -0.10 -0.07
N LYS A 286 -15.58 -0.52 1.18
CA LYS A 286 -16.12 0.14 2.37
C LYS A 286 -15.22 1.26 2.90
N LEU A 287 -14.01 1.44 2.35
CA LEU A 287 -13.07 2.47 2.81
C LEU A 287 -13.49 3.87 2.38
N PRO A 288 -13.21 4.91 3.20
CA PRO A 288 -13.58 6.27 2.90
C PRO A 288 -12.80 6.84 1.70
N MET A 289 -13.40 7.82 1.00
CA MET A 289 -12.78 8.46 -0.16
C MET A 289 -11.42 9.10 0.15
N LYS A 290 -11.21 9.55 1.39
CA LYS A 290 -9.92 10.03 1.90
C LYS A 290 -8.80 9.00 1.72
N PHE A 291 -9.09 7.72 1.90
CA PHE A 291 -8.13 6.64 1.70
C PHE A 291 -7.66 6.59 0.24
N PHE A 292 -8.59 6.63 -0.72
CA PHE A 292 -8.28 6.58 -2.15
C PHE A 292 -7.59 7.87 -2.63
N ALA A 293 -7.99 9.02 -2.12
CA ALA A 293 -7.39 10.31 -2.45
C ALA A 293 -5.94 10.45 -1.95
N SER A 294 -5.56 9.71 -0.92
CA SER A 294 -4.22 9.77 -0.32
C SER A 294 -3.24 8.72 -0.83
N ARG A 295 -3.69 7.77 -1.68
CA ARG A 295 -2.89 6.63 -2.15
C ARG A 295 -2.95 6.48 -3.66
N LYS A 296 -1.86 5.93 -4.22
CA LYS A 296 -1.82 5.57 -5.63
C LYS A 296 -2.58 4.26 -5.87
N THR A 297 -3.31 4.16 -6.98
CA THR A 297 -4.03 2.92 -7.37
C THR A 297 -3.10 1.71 -7.40
N GLY A 298 -1.85 1.89 -7.87
CA GLY A 298 -0.84 0.84 -7.88
C GLY A 298 -0.47 0.32 -6.49
N GLU A 299 -0.53 1.14 -5.44
CA GLU A 299 -0.32 0.69 -4.06
C GLU A 299 -1.44 -0.27 -3.63
N ILE A 300 -2.70 0.09 -3.88
CA ILE A 300 -3.85 -0.75 -3.55
C ILE A 300 -3.80 -2.09 -4.31
N THR A 301 -3.40 -2.06 -5.59
CA THR A 301 -3.27 -3.28 -6.42
C THR A 301 -2.13 -4.18 -5.93
N THR A 302 -1.03 -3.61 -5.44
CA THR A 302 0.06 -4.42 -4.86
C THR A 302 -0.36 -5.13 -3.58
N ARG A 303 -1.29 -4.58 -2.79
CA ARG A 303 -1.84 -5.26 -1.61
C ARG A 303 -2.70 -6.48 -1.97
N TYR A 304 -3.36 -6.46 -3.12
CA TYR A 304 -4.01 -7.65 -3.67
C TYR A 304 -2.98 -8.75 -3.98
N SER A 305 -1.84 -8.40 -4.57
CA SER A 305 -0.74 -9.34 -4.78
C SER A 305 -0.15 -9.86 -3.46
N ASP A 306 -0.04 -8.99 -2.45
CA ASP A 306 0.34 -9.38 -1.08
C ASP A 306 -0.63 -10.43 -0.51
N ALA A 307 -1.95 -10.27 -0.69
CA ALA A 307 -2.95 -11.26 -0.26
C ALA A 307 -2.77 -12.61 -0.98
N SER A 308 -2.44 -12.60 -2.28
CA SER A 308 -2.13 -13.81 -3.04
C SER A 308 -0.86 -14.52 -2.53
N THR A 309 0.19 -13.77 -2.18
CA THR A 309 1.41 -14.31 -1.56
C THR A 309 1.11 -14.96 -0.22
N ILE A 310 0.33 -14.30 0.64
CA ILE A 310 -0.10 -14.83 1.93
C ILE A 310 -0.86 -16.16 1.75
N LYS A 311 -1.84 -16.18 0.83
CA LYS A 311 -2.61 -17.37 0.49
C LYS A 311 -1.69 -18.53 0.09
N SER A 312 -0.77 -18.31 -0.85
CA SER A 312 0.11 -19.36 -1.36
C SER A 312 0.95 -19.98 -0.25
N VAL A 313 1.52 -19.15 0.63
CA VAL A 313 2.34 -19.59 1.75
C VAL A 313 1.51 -20.26 2.83
N LEU A 314 0.35 -19.70 3.20
CA LEU A 314 -0.55 -20.34 4.19
C LEU A 314 -1.02 -21.71 3.71
N THR A 315 -1.39 -21.82 2.45
CA THR A 315 -1.80 -23.11 1.86
C THR A 315 -0.64 -24.09 1.88
N SER A 316 0.56 -23.68 1.46
CA SER A 316 1.75 -24.54 1.47
C SER A 316 2.15 -24.95 2.90
N ILE A 317 2.14 -24.01 3.85
CA ILE A 317 2.44 -24.33 5.27
C ILE A 317 1.39 -25.28 5.85
N ALA A 318 0.11 -25.00 5.65
CA ALA A 318 -0.96 -25.85 6.16
C ALA A 318 -0.91 -27.25 5.55
N MET A 319 -0.50 -27.36 4.29
CA MET A 319 -0.40 -28.61 3.55
C MET A 319 0.84 -29.41 3.92
N SER A 320 2.04 -28.78 3.86
CA SER A 320 3.30 -29.50 4.06
C SER A 320 3.63 -29.63 5.55
N VAL A 321 3.65 -28.53 6.30
CA VAL A 321 4.19 -28.52 7.67
C VAL A 321 3.37 -29.38 8.62
N VAL A 322 2.03 -29.31 8.57
CA VAL A 322 1.19 -30.11 9.48
C VAL A 322 1.32 -31.60 9.16
N MET A 323 1.34 -31.95 7.88
CA MET A 323 1.46 -33.35 7.43
C MET A 323 2.84 -33.91 7.70
N ASP A 324 3.87 -33.13 7.44
CA ASP A 324 5.25 -33.52 7.60
C ASP A 324 5.62 -33.66 9.08
N ILE A 325 5.03 -32.86 9.98
CA ILE A 325 5.17 -33.04 11.42
C ILE A 325 4.58 -34.40 11.86
N VAL A 326 3.38 -34.75 11.37
CA VAL A 326 2.76 -36.01 11.65
C VAL A 326 3.64 -37.17 11.17
N MET A 327 4.15 -37.07 9.94
CA MET A 327 5.06 -38.04 9.35
C MET A 327 6.37 -38.15 10.15
N ALA A 328 6.99 -37.02 10.49
CA ALA A 328 8.22 -36.99 11.29
C ALA A 328 8.05 -37.62 12.68
N VAL A 329 6.94 -37.34 13.39
CA VAL A 329 6.67 -37.92 14.69
C VAL A 329 6.47 -39.45 14.58
N GLY A 330 5.67 -39.91 13.60
CA GLY A 330 5.44 -41.33 13.36
C GLY A 330 6.71 -42.08 12.98
N THR A 331 7.45 -41.56 11.99
CA THR A 331 8.72 -42.19 11.54
C THR A 331 9.81 -42.10 12.62
N GLY A 332 9.87 -41.00 13.38
CA GLY A 332 10.83 -40.80 14.48
C GLY A 332 10.64 -41.83 15.58
N PHE A 333 9.38 -42.14 15.93
CA PHE A 333 9.09 -43.21 16.89
C PHE A 333 9.55 -44.59 16.42
N VAL A 334 9.31 -44.92 15.14
CA VAL A 334 9.76 -46.17 14.52
C VAL A 334 11.29 -46.25 14.48
N LEU A 335 11.97 -45.17 14.03
CA LEU A 335 13.44 -45.11 13.99
C LEU A 335 14.08 -45.29 15.35
N PHE A 336 13.51 -44.66 16.40
CA PHE A 336 14.00 -44.82 17.78
C PHE A 336 13.88 -46.29 18.27
N ARG A 337 12.77 -46.97 17.93
CA ARG A 337 12.55 -48.38 18.26
C ARG A 337 13.43 -49.32 17.47
N MET A 338 13.79 -48.96 16.23
CA MET A 338 14.67 -49.77 15.37
C MET A 338 16.12 -49.72 15.86
N ASN A 339 16.62 -48.51 16.05
CA ASN A 339 18.02 -48.32 16.50
C ASN A 339 18.22 -46.93 17.13
N SER A 340 18.32 -46.85 18.46
CA SER A 340 18.45 -45.61 19.19
C SER A 340 19.77 -44.84 18.91
N SER A 341 20.85 -45.58 18.63
CA SER A 341 22.18 -44.97 18.32
C SER A 341 22.15 -44.25 16.98
N LEU A 342 21.65 -44.88 15.93
CA LEU A 342 21.49 -44.26 14.60
C LEU A 342 20.46 -43.11 14.62
N PHE A 343 19.38 -43.28 15.39
CA PHE A 343 18.37 -42.23 15.56
C PHE A 343 18.95 -40.99 16.24
N SER A 344 19.85 -41.11 17.20
CA SER A 344 20.50 -39.97 17.83
C SER A 344 21.32 -39.14 16.86
N ILE A 345 21.98 -39.79 15.88
CA ILE A 345 22.72 -39.09 14.80
C ILE A 345 21.74 -38.37 13.89
N THR A 346 20.65 -39.02 13.49
CA THR A 346 19.61 -38.40 12.64
C THR A 346 18.92 -37.23 13.34
N LEU A 347 18.62 -37.36 14.63
CA LEU A 347 18.06 -36.27 15.44
C LEU A 347 19.02 -35.09 15.54
N PHE A 348 20.32 -35.36 15.75
CA PHE A 348 21.35 -34.31 15.78
C PHE A 348 21.40 -33.57 14.43
N THR A 349 21.33 -34.30 13.31
CA THR A 349 21.26 -33.72 11.95
C THR A 349 20.09 -32.76 11.83
N THR A 350 18.92 -33.19 12.27
CA THR A 350 17.66 -32.43 12.23
C THR A 350 17.76 -31.17 13.07
N VAL A 351 18.28 -31.24 14.28
CA VAL A 351 18.47 -30.08 15.16
C VAL A 351 19.45 -29.07 14.53
N LEU A 352 20.55 -29.57 13.96
CA LEU A 352 21.54 -28.69 13.31
C LEU A 352 20.97 -27.98 12.09
N SER A 353 20.14 -28.68 11.31
CA SER A 353 19.42 -28.09 10.15
C SER A 353 18.38 -27.06 10.58
N LEU A 354 17.64 -27.29 11.68
CA LEU A 354 16.73 -26.30 12.25
C LEU A 354 17.47 -25.03 12.75
N LEU A 355 18.68 -25.22 13.29
CA LEU A 355 19.52 -24.08 13.70
C LEU A 355 19.87 -23.19 12.49
N LEU A 356 20.13 -23.77 11.32
CA LEU A 356 20.35 -23.00 10.09
C LEU A 356 19.16 -22.13 9.74
N VAL A 357 17.93 -22.65 9.85
CA VAL A 357 16.72 -21.86 9.61
C VAL A 357 16.70 -20.60 10.49
N ILE A 358 17.06 -20.75 11.75
CA ILE A 358 17.09 -19.63 12.72
C ILE A 358 18.19 -18.63 12.36
N ILE A 359 19.38 -19.09 11.98
CA ILE A 359 20.54 -18.23 11.61
C ILE A 359 20.21 -17.40 10.36
N PHE A 360 19.62 -18.00 9.34
CA PHE A 360 19.32 -17.33 8.07
C PHE A 360 18.05 -16.47 8.10
N LYS A 361 17.26 -16.49 9.18
CA LYS A 361 16.04 -15.70 9.34
C LYS A 361 16.26 -14.20 9.12
N GLN A 362 17.29 -13.61 9.74
CA GLN A 362 17.57 -12.17 9.64
C GLN A 362 18.11 -11.75 8.27
N PRO A 363 19.07 -12.46 7.66
CA PRO A 363 19.50 -12.20 6.28
C PRO A 363 18.33 -12.20 5.29
N TYR A 364 17.45 -13.20 5.33
CA TYR A 364 16.29 -13.26 4.43
C TYR A 364 15.31 -12.12 4.65
N LYS A 365 15.02 -11.78 5.91
CA LYS A 365 14.14 -10.65 6.20
C LYS A 365 14.64 -9.35 5.56
N ARG A 366 15.94 -9.04 5.71
CA ARG A 366 16.54 -7.82 5.13
C ARG A 366 16.47 -7.80 3.62
N ILE A 367 16.87 -8.92 2.98
CA ILE A 367 16.89 -8.96 1.52
C ILE A 367 15.48 -8.89 0.92
N ASN A 368 14.48 -9.49 1.58
CA ASN A 368 13.09 -9.40 1.13
C ASN A 368 12.55 -7.97 1.26
N GLU A 369 12.86 -7.26 2.35
CA GLU A 369 12.50 -5.85 2.51
C GLU A 369 13.14 -4.98 1.40
N GLU A 370 14.41 -5.21 1.06
CA GLU A 370 15.10 -4.53 -0.04
C GLU A 370 14.46 -4.87 -1.40
N THR A 371 14.17 -6.13 -1.66
CA THR A 371 13.54 -6.61 -2.90
C THR A 371 12.17 -5.97 -3.12
N MET A 372 11.32 -5.95 -2.10
CA MET A 372 9.97 -5.38 -2.20
C MET A 372 9.99 -3.89 -2.54
N VAL A 373 10.87 -3.13 -1.90
CA VAL A 373 10.99 -1.69 -2.17
C VAL A 373 11.49 -1.45 -3.58
N GLN A 374 12.55 -2.16 -4.01
CA GLN A 374 13.09 -1.97 -5.35
C GLN A 374 12.10 -2.40 -6.44
N SER A 375 11.32 -3.46 -6.21
CA SER A 375 10.25 -3.87 -7.12
C SER A 375 9.15 -2.82 -7.24
N ALA A 376 8.78 -2.16 -6.13
CA ALA A 376 7.80 -1.09 -6.15
C ALA A 376 8.30 0.13 -6.96
N VAL A 377 9.59 0.52 -6.79
CA VAL A 377 10.21 1.62 -7.56
C VAL A 377 10.21 1.28 -9.05
N LEU A 378 10.68 0.08 -9.42
CA LEU A 378 10.74 -0.37 -10.81
C LEU A 378 9.35 -0.41 -11.46
N ASN A 379 8.36 -0.99 -10.78
CA ASN A 379 6.99 -1.03 -11.28
C ASN A 379 6.38 0.37 -11.44
N SER A 380 6.62 1.28 -10.48
CA SER A 380 6.15 2.67 -10.59
C SER A 380 6.74 3.36 -11.82
N GLN A 381 8.03 3.20 -12.07
CA GLN A 381 8.70 3.80 -13.23
C GLN A 381 8.18 3.21 -14.54
N MET A 382 7.97 1.88 -14.62
CA MET A 382 7.39 1.24 -15.79
C MET A 382 5.98 1.78 -16.10
N ILE A 383 5.12 1.88 -15.07
CA ILE A 383 3.76 2.42 -15.22
C ILE A 383 3.79 3.88 -15.67
N GLU A 384 4.68 4.69 -15.09
CA GLU A 384 4.84 6.11 -15.42
C GLU A 384 5.31 6.29 -16.87
N SER A 385 6.33 5.56 -17.30
CA SER A 385 6.84 5.60 -18.68
C SER A 385 5.78 5.16 -19.69
N LEU A 386 4.99 4.11 -19.40
CA LEU A 386 3.93 3.67 -20.29
C LEU A 386 2.74 4.63 -20.33
N ARG A 387 2.37 5.26 -19.23
CA ARG A 387 1.33 6.30 -19.22
C ARG A 387 1.78 7.57 -19.93
N GLY A 388 3.06 7.92 -19.81
CA GLY A 388 3.68 9.08 -20.44
C GLY A 388 4.22 8.81 -21.85
N ILE A 389 3.87 7.68 -22.49
CA ILE A 389 4.49 7.25 -23.77
C ILE A 389 4.34 8.31 -24.88
N GLU A 390 3.21 8.99 -24.97
CA GLU A 390 3.00 10.06 -25.93
C GLU A 390 3.99 11.21 -25.69
N THR A 391 4.18 11.60 -24.42
CA THR A 391 5.15 12.64 -24.05
C THR A 391 6.58 12.21 -24.37
N ILE A 392 6.94 10.95 -24.13
CA ILE A 392 8.25 10.40 -24.45
C ILE A 392 8.47 10.45 -25.97
N LYS A 393 7.47 10.01 -26.74
CA LYS A 393 7.53 9.98 -28.20
C LYS A 393 7.61 11.38 -28.82
N CYS A 394 6.78 12.32 -28.37
CA CYS A 394 6.76 13.67 -28.93
C CYS A 394 8.05 14.47 -28.60
N ASN A 395 8.76 14.12 -27.54
CA ASN A 395 10.03 14.74 -27.16
C ASN A 395 11.26 13.93 -27.60
N ALA A 396 11.08 12.78 -28.28
CA ALA A 396 12.15 11.91 -28.75
C ALA A 396 13.18 11.56 -27.65
N CYS A 397 12.68 11.23 -26.45
CA CYS A 397 13.53 10.97 -25.28
C CYS A 397 13.52 9.49 -24.85
N GLU A 398 13.25 8.55 -25.78
CA GLU A 398 13.16 7.11 -25.52
C GLU A 398 14.44 6.56 -24.92
N GLU A 399 15.62 6.93 -25.45
CA GLU A 399 16.90 6.42 -24.95
C GLU A 399 17.15 6.86 -23.51
N ARG A 400 16.86 8.12 -23.18
CA ARG A 400 17.01 8.64 -21.81
C ARG A 400 16.11 7.91 -20.81
N GLU A 401 14.86 7.64 -21.19
CA GLU A 401 13.91 6.91 -20.35
C GLU A 401 14.31 5.43 -20.22
N LEU A 402 14.80 4.83 -21.30
CA LEU A 402 15.35 3.48 -21.28
C LEU A 402 16.54 3.36 -20.32
N GLU A 403 17.49 4.29 -20.39
CA GLU A 403 18.62 4.35 -19.46
C GLU A 403 18.19 4.50 -17.99
N ALA A 404 17.15 5.30 -17.73
CA ALA A 404 16.59 5.47 -16.40
C ALA A 404 16.00 4.14 -15.88
N LEU A 405 15.22 3.46 -16.73
CA LEU A 405 14.65 2.16 -16.42
C LEU A 405 15.74 1.09 -16.23
N GLU A 406 16.77 1.09 -17.08
CA GLU A 406 17.90 0.17 -17.00
C GLU A 406 18.65 0.31 -15.66
N ARG A 407 18.89 1.53 -15.22
CA ARG A 407 19.53 1.78 -13.90
C ARG A 407 18.76 1.13 -12.76
N GLU A 408 17.43 1.27 -12.73
CA GLU A 408 16.61 0.68 -11.66
C GLU A 408 16.49 -0.84 -11.81
N TYR A 409 16.44 -1.34 -13.05
CA TYR A 409 16.44 -2.78 -13.32
C TYR A 409 17.76 -3.44 -12.88
N ILE A 410 18.90 -2.83 -13.18
CA ILE A 410 20.22 -3.31 -12.72
C ILE A 410 20.31 -3.33 -11.20
N LYS A 411 19.73 -2.33 -10.49
CA LYS A 411 19.67 -2.35 -9.03
C LYS A 411 18.86 -3.56 -8.54
N SER A 412 17.70 -3.81 -9.15
CA SER A 412 16.86 -4.99 -8.85
C SER A 412 17.64 -6.29 -9.06
N LEU A 413 18.36 -6.43 -10.17
CA LEU A 413 19.18 -7.59 -10.45
C LEU A 413 20.31 -7.78 -9.43
N LYS A 414 20.96 -6.70 -8.96
CA LYS A 414 21.99 -6.77 -7.92
C LYS A 414 21.42 -7.28 -6.58
N ILE A 415 20.20 -6.87 -6.23
CA ILE A 415 19.52 -7.35 -5.02
C ILE A 415 19.15 -8.83 -5.19
N SER A 416 18.58 -9.21 -6.35
CA SER A 416 18.26 -10.60 -6.69
C SER A 416 19.49 -11.51 -6.66
N LEU A 417 20.62 -11.05 -7.19
CA LEU A 417 21.90 -11.77 -7.11
C LEU A 417 22.35 -11.97 -5.65
N ARG A 418 22.20 -10.93 -4.80
CA ARG A 418 22.53 -11.05 -3.37
C ARG A 418 21.60 -12.05 -2.68
N SER A 419 20.32 -12.04 -3.00
CA SER A 419 19.33 -13.02 -2.53
C SER A 419 19.72 -14.45 -2.92
N SER A 420 20.05 -14.65 -4.19
CA SER A 420 20.48 -15.95 -4.71
C SER A 420 21.78 -16.45 -4.06
N LYS A 421 22.74 -15.55 -3.79
CA LYS A 421 23.97 -15.91 -3.04
C LYS A 421 23.68 -16.38 -1.63
N ILE A 422 22.75 -15.72 -0.91
CA ILE A 422 22.33 -16.12 0.45
C ILE A 422 21.65 -17.50 0.40
N SER A 423 20.73 -17.70 -0.54
CA SER A 423 20.00 -18.97 -0.72
C SER A 423 20.93 -20.11 -1.09
N THR A 424 21.81 -19.89 -2.07
CA THR A 424 22.80 -20.90 -2.50
C THR A 424 23.78 -21.21 -1.38
N GLY A 425 24.21 -20.19 -0.61
CA GLY A 425 25.09 -20.38 0.56
C GLY A 425 24.43 -21.23 1.64
N GLN A 426 23.15 -20.97 1.94
CA GLN A 426 22.37 -21.78 2.89
C GLN A 426 22.22 -23.22 2.40
N SER A 427 21.87 -23.40 1.12
CA SER A 427 21.70 -24.73 0.51
C SER A 427 23.02 -25.52 0.52
N LEU A 428 24.15 -24.86 0.22
CA LEU A 428 25.47 -25.48 0.28
C LEU A 428 25.78 -25.98 1.70
N ILE A 429 25.62 -25.11 2.71
CA ILE A 429 25.89 -25.49 4.11
C ILE A 429 24.98 -26.64 4.54
N SER A 430 23.68 -26.57 4.20
CA SER A 430 22.70 -27.62 4.50
C SER A 430 23.10 -28.97 3.81
N SER A 431 23.47 -28.92 2.55
CA SER A 431 23.90 -30.13 1.79
C SER A 431 25.18 -30.74 2.35
N VAL A 432 26.14 -29.90 2.77
CA VAL A 432 27.39 -30.40 3.41
C VAL A 432 27.06 -31.09 4.74
N ILE A 433 26.24 -30.46 5.58
CA ILE A 433 25.80 -31.05 6.86
C ILE A 433 25.10 -32.39 6.63
N MET A 434 24.15 -32.42 5.71
CA MET A 434 23.40 -33.66 5.36
C MET A 434 24.33 -34.74 4.82
N THR A 435 25.26 -34.40 3.93
CA THR A 435 26.19 -35.36 3.34
C THR A 435 27.13 -35.94 4.39
N VAL A 436 27.76 -35.10 5.22
CA VAL A 436 28.70 -35.55 6.27
C VAL A 436 27.98 -36.44 7.28
N LEU A 437 26.83 -36.02 7.76
CA LEU A 437 26.09 -36.79 8.76
C LEU A 437 25.46 -38.06 8.19
N ASN A 438 25.10 -38.07 6.92
CA ASN A 438 24.67 -39.29 6.21
C ASN A 438 25.86 -40.29 6.07
N MET A 439 27.07 -39.80 5.77
CA MET A 439 28.28 -40.65 5.77
C MET A 439 28.56 -41.22 7.16
N VAL A 440 28.42 -40.42 8.23
CA VAL A 440 28.57 -40.92 9.62
C VAL A 440 27.50 -41.98 9.94
N THR A 441 26.25 -41.71 9.55
CA THR A 441 25.15 -42.69 9.74
C THR A 441 25.44 -44.00 8.99
N THR A 442 25.95 -43.89 7.77
CA THR A 442 26.33 -45.06 6.95
C THR A 442 27.47 -45.83 7.60
N TYR A 443 28.53 -45.13 8.00
CA TYR A 443 29.67 -45.76 8.67
C TYR A 443 29.25 -46.51 9.93
N VAL A 444 28.52 -45.87 10.83
CA VAL A 444 28.04 -46.46 12.06
C VAL A 444 27.07 -47.61 11.79
N GLY A 445 26.15 -47.43 10.85
CA GLY A 445 25.16 -48.43 10.45
C GLY A 445 25.83 -49.70 9.86
N ILE A 446 26.75 -49.54 8.94
CA ILE A 446 27.48 -50.67 8.33
C ILE A 446 28.38 -51.34 9.38
N THR A 447 29.02 -50.61 10.30
CA THR A 447 29.81 -51.18 11.40
C THR A 447 28.92 -52.05 12.32
N GLN A 448 27.69 -51.62 12.63
CA GLN A 448 26.72 -52.43 13.40
C GLN A 448 26.26 -53.68 12.61
N VAL A 449 26.13 -53.58 11.29
CA VAL A 449 25.84 -54.77 10.43
C VAL A 449 26.99 -55.75 10.48
N LEU A 450 28.24 -55.31 10.34
CA LEU A 450 29.42 -56.19 10.43
C LEU A 450 29.58 -56.86 11.80
N ASN A 451 29.15 -56.17 12.86
CA ASN A 451 29.16 -56.68 14.23
C ASN A 451 27.93 -57.56 14.55
N GLY A 452 27.05 -57.81 13.59
CA GLY A 452 25.86 -58.68 13.79
C GLY A 452 24.76 -58.05 14.67
N GLN A 453 24.87 -56.74 14.98
CA GLN A 453 23.89 -56.02 15.82
C GLN A 453 22.65 -55.55 15.02
N LEU A 454 22.82 -55.41 13.70
CA LEU A 454 21.79 -54.98 12.77
C LEU A 454 21.88 -55.82 11.49
N THR A 455 20.73 -56.12 10.84
CA THR A 455 20.72 -56.76 9.53
C THR A 455 20.94 -55.70 8.42
N LEU A 456 21.43 -56.14 7.24
CA LEU A 456 21.59 -55.24 6.09
C LEU A 456 20.25 -54.60 5.67
N GLY A 457 19.19 -55.41 5.63
CA GLY A 457 17.85 -54.91 5.34
C GLY A 457 17.32 -54.00 6.43
N GLY A 458 17.68 -54.25 7.68
CA GLY A 458 17.38 -53.35 8.81
C GLY A 458 18.04 -51.95 8.65
N TYR A 459 19.32 -51.91 8.23
CA TYR A 459 20.01 -50.67 7.94
C TYR A 459 19.36 -49.90 6.73
N MET A 460 19.05 -50.64 5.64
CA MET A 460 18.40 -50.01 4.47
C MET A 460 17.01 -49.46 4.83
N ALA A 461 16.24 -50.19 5.61
CA ALA A 461 14.94 -49.71 6.12
C ALA A 461 15.10 -48.44 6.99
N PHE A 462 16.12 -48.44 7.89
CA PHE A 462 16.45 -47.26 8.71
C PHE A 462 16.82 -46.06 7.83
N SER A 463 17.68 -46.23 6.83
CA SER A 463 18.13 -45.15 5.91
C SER A 463 16.95 -44.54 5.16
N THR A 464 16.02 -45.36 4.64
CA THR A 464 14.82 -44.88 3.93
C THR A 464 13.89 -44.09 4.85
N LEU A 465 13.61 -44.62 6.07
CA LEU A 465 12.77 -43.94 7.04
C LEU A 465 13.42 -42.65 7.59
N SER A 466 14.76 -42.60 7.69
CA SER A 466 15.49 -41.40 8.07
C SER A 466 15.24 -40.26 7.08
N GLY A 467 15.11 -40.56 5.77
CA GLY A 467 14.70 -39.57 4.76
C GLY A 467 13.34 -38.94 5.04
N TYR A 468 12.34 -39.75 5.39
CA TYR A 468 11.01 -39.24 5.77
C TYR A 468 11.03 -38.40 7.05
N PHE A 469 11.93 -38.70 7.99
CA PHE A 469 12.10 -37.92 9.22
C PHE A 469 12.80 -36.56 8.97
N THR A 470 13.75 -36.48 8.06
CA THR A 470 14.52 -35.26 7.78
C THR A 470 13.90 -34.36 6.72
N SER A 471 13.06 -34.92 5.80
CA SER A 471 12.39 -34.22 4.70
C SER A 471 11.64 -32.94 5.16
N PRO A 472 10.85 -32.93 6.24
CA PRO A 472 10.13 -31.76 6.71
C PRO A 472 11.03 -30.54 6.99
N VAL A 473 12.23 -30.79 7.52
CA VAL A 473 13.19 -29.71 7.83
C VAL A 473 13.79 -29.13 6.53
N SER A 474 14.07 -30.00 5.56
CA SER A 474 14.56 -29.54 4.24
C SER A 474 13.51 -28.70 3.52
N GLU A 475 12.24 -29.03 3.68
CA GLU A 475 11.13 -28.27 3.12
C GLU A 475 10.96 -26.91 3.83
N LEU A 476 11.06 -26.86 5.15
CA LEU A 476 11.10 -25.61 5.91
C LEU A 476 12.25 -24.69 5.49
N ILE A 477 13.43 -25.26 5.17
CA ILE A 477 14.56 -24.50 4.64
C ILE A 477 14.21 -23.87 3.29
N SER A 478 13.63 -24.64 2.39
CA SER A 478 13.25 -24.16 1.04
C SER A 478 12.15 -23.11 1.09
N MET A 479 11.21 -23.21 2.03
CA MET A 479 10.09 -22.28 2.19
C MET A 479 10.45 -21.03 3.02
N GLN A 480 11.63 -20.98 3.61
CA GLN A 480 12.00 -19.92 4.56
C GLN A 480 11.89 -18.51 3.96
N MET A 481 12.28 -18.35 2.70
CA MET A 481 12.18 -17.07 1.99
C MET A 481 10.70 -16.66 1.81
N SER A 482 9.88 -17.56 1.32
CA SER A 482 8.43 -17.33 1.11
C SER A 482 7.69 -17.04 2.42
N ILE A 483 8.08 -17.70 3.53
CA ILE A 483 7.52 -17.42 4.86
C ILE A 483 7.85 -15.99 5.32
N GLN A 484 9.09 -15.52 5.06
CA GLN A 484 9.46 -14.14 5.39
C GLN A 484 8.71 -13.12 4.50
N GLU A 485 8.57 -13.42 3.22
CA GLU A 485 7.79 -12.61 2.29
C GLU A 485 6.33 -12.51 2.72
N ALA A 486 5.67 -13.65 2.99
CA ALA A 486 4.30 -13.65 3.48
C ALA A 486 4.14 -12.92 4.82
N SER A 487 5.13 -12.98 5.71
CA SER A 487 5.10 -12.25 6.98
C SER A 487 5.12 -10.73 6.79
N ILE A 488 5.82 -10.23 5.77
CA ILE A 488 5.85 -8.80 5.42
C ILE A 488 4.54 -8.42 4.72
N SER A 489 4.11 -9.19 3.74
CA SER A 489 2.84 -9.00 3.02
C SER A 489 1.65 -9.00 3.96
N MET A 490 1.66 -9.90 4.97
CA MET A 490 0.65 -9.98 6.01
C MET A 490 0.58 -8.68 6.83
N LYS A 491 1.72 -8.11 7.23
CA LYS A 491 1.75 -6.85 7.98
C LYS A 491 1.13 -5.72 7.16
N ARG A 492 1.47 -5.63 5.87
CA ARG A 492 0.94 -4.62 4.95
C ARG A 492 -0.55 -4.77 4.69
N LEU A 493 -1.03 -6.01 4.53
CA LEU A 493 -2.46 -6.28 4.33
C LEU A 493 -3.27 -5.88 5.57
N THR A 494 -2.75 -6.20 6.77
CA THR A 494 -3.39 -5.83 8.03
C THR A 494 -3.54 -4.32 8.18
N GLU A 495 -2.56 -3.54 7.72
CA GLU A 495 -2.63 -2.08 7.76
C GLU A 495 -3.82 -1.51 6.96
N ILE A 496 -4.26 -2.18 5.88
CA ILE A 496 -5.47 -1.80 5.15
C ILE A 496 -6.71 -2.37 5.81
N MET A 497 -6.66 -3.63 6.26
CA MET A 497 -7.81 -4.28 6.88
C MET A 497 -8.19 -3.70 8.25
N ASP A 498 -7.26 -3.02 8.92
CA ASP A 498 -7.49 -2.33 10.18
C ASP A 498 -7.88 -0.84 9.98
N TYR A 499 -7.95 -0.39 8.71
CA TYR A 499 -8.43 0.96 8.40
C TYR A 499 -9.95 1.02 8.62
N GLU A 500 -10.41 2.07 9.27
CA GLU A 500 -11.84 2.24 9.57
C GLU A 500 -12.67 2.37 8.29
N SER A 501 -13.81 1.71 8.25
CA SER A 501 -14.76 1.81 7.14
C SER A 501 -15.34 3.23 7.07
N GLU A 502 -15.85 3.62 5.90
CA GLU A 502 -16.46 4.92 5.65
C GLU A 502 -17.68 5.17 6.55
N GLN A 503 -18.35 4.11 6.97
CA GLN A 503 -19.45 4.14 7.92
C GLN A 503 -19.16 3.19 9.07
N ASP A 504 -19.52 3.59 10.29
CA ASP A 504 -19.44 2.74 11.46
C ASP A 504 -20.56 1.68 11.37
N ASP A 505 -20.18 0.41 11.24
CA ASP A 505 -21.12 -0.71 11.15
C ASP A 505 -21.93 -0.90 12.46
N ASP A 506 -21.46 -0.34 13.59
CA ASP A 506 -22.12 -0.43 14.90
C ASP A 506 -23.12 0.72 15.17
N ARG A 507 -23.12 1.78 14.33
CA ARG A 507 -24.07 2.92 14.44
C ARG A 507 -25.27 2.69 13.54
N GLU A 508 -26.49 2.82 14.10
CA GLU A 508 -27.73 2.86 13.30
C GLU A 508 -27.85 4.21 12.60
N TYR A 509 -28.01 4.18 11.28
CA TYR A 509 -28.23 5.34 10.44
C TYR A 509 -29.64 5.35 9.89
N THR A 510 -30.21 6.53 9.75
CA THR A 510 -31.51 6.70 9.09
C THR A 510 -31.34 6.55 7.57
N GLU A 511 -32.25 5.87 6.91
CA GLU A 511 -32.30 5.79 5.45
C GLU A 511 -33.03 7.01 4.88
N MET A 512 -32.39 7.71 3.94
CA MET A 512 -32.97 8.83 3.21
C MET A 512 -33.72 8.29 1.98
N GLU A 513 -35.03 8.45 1.92
CA GLU A 513 -35.84 8.07 0.76
C GLU A 513 -35.74 9.10 -0.36
N SER A 514 -35.82 10.37 -0.03
CA SER A 514 -35.75 11.51 -0.96
C SER A 514 -35.02 12.69 -0.27
N MET A 515 -34.30 13.47 -1.06
CA MET A 515 -33.65 14.70 -0.58
C MET A 515 -34.57 15.89 -0.85
N GLU A 516 -35.74 15.89 -0.16
CA GLU A 516 -36.74 16.94 -0.24
C GLU A 516 -36.54 17.94 0.91
N GLY A 517 -36.74 19.22 0.61
CA GLY A 517 -36.53 20.33 1.53
C GLY A 517 -35.24 21.11 1.21
N ASP A 518 -35.03 22.13 2.00
CA ASP A 518 -33.85 23.00 1.85
C ASP A 518 -32.59 22.30 2.37
N ILE A 519 -31.50 22.45 1.61
CA ILE A 519 -30.18 21.97 2.02
C ILE A 519 -29.41 23.17 2.58
N GLU A 520 -29.10 23.14 3.87
CA GLU A 520 -28.46 24.23 4.58
C GLU A 520 -27.02 23.89 4.99
N PHE A 521 -26.09 24.79 4.67
CA PHE A 521 -24.76 24.82 5.22
C PHE A 521 -24.71 25.89 6.30
N LYS A 522 -24.32 25.51 7.54
CA LYS A 522 -24.23 26.41 8.70
C LYS A 522 -22.81 26.42 9.25
N ASP A 523 -22.11 27.53 9.04
CA ASP A 523 -20.77 27.80 9.58
C ASP A 523 -19.75 26.68 9.27
N VAL A 524 -19.81 26.15 8.04
CA VAL A 524 -19.02 24.98 7.64
C VAL A 524 -17.59 25.36 7.32
N THR A 525 -16.65 24.73 8.04
CA THR A 525 -15.21 24.81 7.78
C THR A 525 -14.68 23.44 7.42
N PHE A 526 -13.84 23.38 6.40
CA PHE A 526 -13.23 22.14 5.95
C PHE A 526 -11.83 22.36 5.39
N ARG A 527 -10.91 21.43 5.68
CA ARG A 527 -9.57 21.39 5.08
C ARG A 527 -9.17 19.96 4.66
N TYR A 528 -8.40 19.87 3.61
CA TYR A 528 -7.77 18.61 3.20
C TYR A 528 -6.49 18.39 4.02
N GLY A 529 -6.51 17.41 4.89
CA GLY A 529 -5.38 17.14 5.80
C GLY A 529 -5.08 18.34 6.71
N ASN A 530 -3.81 18.75 6.78
CA ASN A 530 -3.35 19.89 7.61
C ASN A 530 -3.00 21.13 6.77
N ARG A 531 -3.71 21.35 5.66
CA ARG A 531 -3.53 22.52 4.78
C ARG A 531 -4.36 23.70 5.24
N THR A 532 -4.23 24.83 4.53
CA THR A 532 -5.15 25.97 4.67
C THR A 532 -6.58 25.49 4.42
N PRO A 533 -7.58 26.07 5.13
CA PRO A 533 -8.97 25.72 4.91
C PRO A 533 -9.34 25.85 3.43
N ALA A 534 -10.00 24.81 2.89
CA ALA A 534 -10.58 24.84 1.56
C ALA A 534 -11.96 25.49 1.58
N LEU A 535 -12.65 25.42 2.73
CA LEU A 535 -13.86 26.14 3.07
C LEU A 535 -13.67 26.74 4.46
N ASP A 536 -14.02 28.03 4.61
CA ASP A 536 -13.78 28.80 5.81
C ASP A 536 -15.07 29.52 6.22
N HIS A 537 -15.76 28.97 7.24
CA HIS A 537 -16.98 29.50 7.84
C HIS A 537 -18.09 29.81 6.81
N ILE A 538 -18.34 28.89 5.86
CA ILE A 538 -19.37 29.11 4.84
C ILE A 538 -20.76 28.82 5.36
N SER A 539 -21.71 29.70 5.00
CA SER A 539 -23.15 29.53 5.29
C SER A 539 -23.99 29.93 4.09
N PHE A 540 -24.80 29.00 3.59
CA PHE A 540 -25.75 29.23 2.51
C PHE A 540 -26.82 28.15 2.48
N THR A 541 -27.86 28.36 1.68
CA THR A 541 -28.97 27.42 1.51
C THR A 541 -29.17 27.12 0.03
N ILE A 542 -29.43 25.87 -0.31
CA ILE A 542 -29.97 25.44 -1.61
C ILE A 542 -31.46 25.18 -1.39
N PRO A 543 -32.35 26.11 -1.78
CA PRO A 543 -33.78 25.92 -1.58
C PRO A 543 -34.29 24.78 -2.45
N GLN A 544 -35.32 24.11 -1.98
CA GLN A 544 -35.96 23.02 -2.71
C GLN A 544 -36.44 23.47 -4.09
N GLY A 545 -36.15 22.69 -5.13
CA GLY A 545 -36.54 22.98 -6.51
C GLY A 545 -35.83 24.16 -7.16
N LYS A 546 -34.81 24.75 -6.50
CA LYS A 546 -34.04 25.90 -7.01
C LYS A 546 -32.71 25.51 -7.60
N LYS A 547 -32.25 26.36 -8.51
CA LYS A 547 -31.00 26.22 -9.25
C LYS A 547 -29.95 27.14 -8.62
N VAL A 548 -28.97 26.57 -7.94
CA VAL A 548 -27.88 27.31 -7.28
C VAL A 548 -26.57 27.08 -8.04
N ALA A 549 -25.89 28.17 -8.37
CA ALA A 549 -24.58 28.10 -9.03
C ALA A 549 -23.44 28.51 -8.11
N LEU A 550 -22.31 27.79 -8.20
CA LEU A 550 -21.05 28.13 -7.55
C LEU A 550 -20.06 28.61 -8.59
N VAL A 551 -19.54 29.81 -8.42
CA VAL A 551 -18.56 30.43 -9.32
C VAL A 551 -17.36 30.96 -8.54
N GLY A 552 -16.22 31.13 -9.17
CA GLY A 552 -14.99 31.64 -8.54
C GLY A 552 -13.74 31.11 -9.20
N SER A 553 -12.60 31.61 -8.74
CA SER A 553 -11.29 31.16 -9.24
C SER A 553 -11.04 29.66 -9.01
N SER A 554 -10.10 29.08 -9.76
CA SER A 554 -9.66 27.71 -9.49
C SER A 554 -9.07 27.62 -8.07
N GLY A 555 -9.47 26.60 -7.31
CA GLY A 555 -9.05 26.43 -5.92
C GLY A 555 -9.86 27.22 -4.89
N SER A 556 -10.93 27.92 -5.26
CA SER A 556 -11.80 28.67 -4.32
C SER A 556 -12.69 27.79 -3.42
N GLY A 557 -12.71 26.46 -3.58
CA GLY A 557 -13.47 25.54 -2.72
C GLY A 557 -14.77 24.98 -3.35
N LYS A 558 -15.12 25.33 -4.60
CA LYS A 558 -16.37 24.92 -5.27
C LYS A 558 -16.60 23.39 -5.23
N SER A 559 -15.68 22.61 -5.77
CA SER A 559 -15.78 21.14 -5.79
C SER A 559 -15.65 20.50 -4.40
N THR A 560 -15.20 21.25 -3.39
CA THR A 560 -15.20 20.79 -2.00
C THR A 560 -16.63 20.72 -1.45
N ILE A 561 -17.48 21.68 -1.78
CA ILE A 561 -18.90 21.69 -1.41
C ILE A 561 -19.59 20.46 -1.98
N THR A 562 -19.35 20.11 -3.25
CA THR A 562 -19.97 18.93 -3.88
C THR A 562 -19.53 17.63 -3.21
N LYS A 563 -18.26 17.53 -2.80
CA LYS A 563 -17.71 16.36 -2.11
C LYS A 563 -18.24 16.20 -0.69
N LEU A 564 -18.52 17.28 0.02
CA LEU A 564 -19.18 17.26 1.33
C LEU A 564 -20.62 16.81 1.22
N LEU A 565 -21.38 17.30 0.22
CA LEU A 565 -22.75 16.84 -0.05
C LEU A 565 -22.83 15.35 -0.39
N LEU A 566 -21.83 14.81 -1.09
CA LEU A 566 -21.71 13.39 -1.38
C LEU A 566 -21.21 12.56 -0.18
N LYS A 567 -20.99 13.20 0.98
CA LYS A 567 -20.40 12.57 2.17
C LYS A 567 -19.11 11.82 1.85
N TYR A 568 -18.25 12.36 0.95
CA TYR A 568 -16.90 11.84 0.72
C TYR A 568 -15.93 12.29 1.81
N TYR A 569 -16.27 13.39 2.48
CA TYR A 569 -15.54 13.98 3.59
C TYR A 569 -16.55 14.56 4.59
N GLU A 570 -16.13 14.65 5.84
CA GLU A 570 -16.87 15.29 6.93
C GLU A 570 -16.34 16.71 7.16
N PRO A 571 -17.19 17.69 7.50
CA PRO A 571 -16.73 19.04 7.87
C PRO A 571 -15.90 19.00 9.16
N GLU A 572 -14.92 19.92 9.29
CA GLU A 572 -14.13 20.09 10.52
C GLU A 572 -14.96 20.78 11.62
N SER A 573 -15.81 21.70 11.22
CA SER A 573 -16.79 22.36 12.08
C SER A 573 -17.99 22.82 11.27
N GLY A 574 -19.08 23.15 11.94
CA GLY A 574 -20.37 23.48 11.31
C GLY A 574 -21.18 22.24 10.98
N THR A 575 -22.35 22.43 10.36
CA THR A 575 -23.29 21.36 10.04
C THR A 575 -23.85 21.52 8.62
N ILE A 576 -24.14 20.39 7.97
CA ILE A 576 -24.85 20.32 6.69
C ILE A 576 -26.16 19.60 6.99
N SER A 577 -27.31 20.23 6.74
CA SER A 577 -28.59 19.64 7.04
C SER A 577 -29.52 19.64 5.82
N VAL A 578 -30.40 18.67 5.76
CA VAL A 578 -31.47 18.53 4.77
C VAL A 578 -32.79 18.59 5.52
N ASN A 579 -33.64 19.56 5.21
CA ASN A 579 -34.90 19.78 5.91
C ASN A 579 -34.75 19.82 7.43
N GLY A 580 -33.66 20.43 7.94
CA GLY A 580 -33.36 20.59 9.36
C GLY A 580 -32.73 19.36 10.04
N VAL A 581 -32.60 18.22 9.37
CA VAL A 581 -31.93 17.03 9.90
C VAL A 581 -30.47 17.02 9.41
N ASP A 582 -29.54 16.76 10.32
CA ASP A 582 -28.11 16.70 9.99
C ASP A 582 -27.84 15.56 8.97
N LEU A 583 -27.06 15.87 7.95
CA LEU A 583 -26.67 14.91 6.92
C LEU A 583 -25.91 13.70 7.49
N ASP A 584 -25.23 13.91 8.62
CA ASP A 584 -24.46 12.85 9.29
C ASP A 584 -25.34 11.75 9.91
N GLU A 585 -26.60 12.02 10.16
CA GLU A 585 -27.55 11.03 10.66
C GLU A 585 -28.02 10.02 9.62
N TYR A 586 -27.80 10.32 8.34
CA TYR A 586 -28.22 9.45 7.22
C TYR A 586 -27.11 8.51 6.76
N SER A 587 -27.51 7.33 6.24
CA SER A 587 -26.55 6.41 5.64
C SER A 587 -25.95 7.00 4.35
N ASN A 588 -24.64 6.82 4.13
CA ASN A 588 -23.94 7.34 2.94
C ASN A 588 -24.57 6.83 1.63
N ALA A 589 -24.99 5.57 1.63
CA ALA A 589 -25.60 4.93 0.48
C ALA A 589 -26.95 5.57 0.16
N SER A 590 -27.79 5.89 1.17
CA SER A 590 -29.10 6.51 0.96
C SER A 590 -28.96 7.95 0.44
N VAL A 591 -28.06 8.74 1.04
CA VAL A 591 -27.76 10.11 0.57
C VAL A 591 -27.32 10.09 -0.90
N ARG A 592 -26.35 9.22 -1.22
CA ARG A 592 -25.84 9.10 -2.60
C ARG A 592 -26.88 8.58 -3.58
N ARG A 593 -27.87 7.78 -3.15
CA ARG A 593 -29.01 7.40 -4.01
C ARG A 593 -29.87 8.61 -4.40
N CYS A 594 -30.03 9.59 -3.51
CA CYS A 594 -30.82 10.79 -3.74
C CYS A 594 -30.09 11.88 -4.56
N ILE A 595 -28.81 11.71 -4.89
CA ILE A 595 -28.01 12.69 -5.62
C ILE A 595 -27.56 12.12 -6.97
N SER A 596 -27.87 12.82 -8.07
CA SER A 596 -27.28 12.59 -9.39
C SER A 596 -26.06 13.50 -9.56
N TYR A 597 -24.87 12.91 -9.62
CA TYR A 597 -23.61 13.64 -9.74
C TYR A 597 -22.96 13.44 -11.10
N VAL A 598 -22.67 14.52 -11.79
CA VAL A 598 -21.89 14.53 -13.04
C VAL A 598 -20.53 15.18 -12.75
N PRO A 599 -19.45 14.38 -12.67
CA PRO A 599 -18.13 14.88 -12.32
C PRO A 599 -17.46 15.63 -13.49
N GLN A 600 -16.44 16.40 -13.17
CA GLN A 600 -15.57 17.07 -14.15
C GLN A 600 -14.87 16.06 -15.06
N ASN A 601 -14.26 15.02 -14.49
CA ASN A 601 -13.63 13.93 -15.21
C ASN A 601 -14.54 12.72 -15.22
N VAL A 602 -15.01 12.33 -16.40
CA VAL A 602 -15.92 11.21 -16.60
C VAL A 602 -15.15 9.92 -16.78
N GLU A 603 -15.38 8.97 -15.88
CA GLU A 603 -14.87 7.61 -16.02
C GLU A 603 -15.92 6.69 -16.63
N LEU A 604 -15.52 5.99 -17.71
CA LEU A 604 -16.31 4.96 -18.36
C LEU A 604 -15.64 3.60 -18.16
N PHE A 605 -16.47 2.61 -17.87
CA PHE A 605 -15.99 1.24 -17.66
C PHE A 605 -15.86 0.50 -18.99
N SER A 606 -14.93 -0.47 -19.05
CA SER A 606 -14.78 -1.41 -20.16
C SER A 606 -16.00 -2.34 -20.24
N LYS A 607 -17.12 -1.78 -20.70
CA LYS A 607 -18.45 -2.38 -20.84
C LYS A 607 -19.14 -1.78 -22.05
N THR A 608 -20.32 -2.27 -22.39
CA THR A 608 -21.17 -1.65 -23.43
C THR A 608 -21.65 -0.25 -23.02
N ILE A 609 -22.00 0.59 -23.98
CA ILE A 609 -22.61 1.90 -23.72
C ILE A 609 -23.90 1.73 -22.90
N PHE A 610 -24.70 0.71 -23.21
CA PHE A 610 -25.90 0.37 -22.47
C PHE A 610 -25.60 0.13 -20.99
N GLU A 611 -24.63 -0.72 -20.68
CA GLU A 611 -24.21 -1.03 -19.31
C GLU A 611 -23.60 0.18 -18.61
N ASN A 612 -22.85 1.02 -19.33
CA ASN A 612 -22.28 2.24 -18.80
C ASN A 612 -23.34 3.25 -18.39
N ILE A 613 -24.43 3.41 -19.14
CA ILE A 613 -25.53 4.31 -18.77
C ILE A 613 -26.33 3.68 -17.62
N ARG A 614 -26.60 2.37 -17.68
CA ARG A 614 -27.43 1.63 -16.72
C ARG A 614 -26.82 1.46 -15.33
N ILE A 615 -25.53 1.81 -15.15
CA ILE A 615 -24.81 1.61 -13.87
C ILE A 615 -25.51 2.29 -12.69
N SER A 616 -26.19 3.41 -12.90
CA SER A 616 -26.95 4.14 -11.88
C SER A 616 -28.27 3.48 -11.51
N ARG A 617 -28.84 2.64 -12.39
CA ARG A 617 -30.11 1.94 -12.23
C ARG A 617 -30.04 0.58 -12.95
N PRO A 618 -29.51 -0.47 -12.29
CA PRO A 618 -29.22 -1.76 -12.92
C PRO A 618 -30.43 -2.49 -13.53
N GLU A 619 -31.64 -2.24 -13.06
CA GLU A 619 -32.90 -2.82 -13.54
C GLU A 619 -33.50 -2.08 -14.73
N ALA A 620 -32.91 -0.96 -15.16
CA ALA A 620 -33.47 -0.16 -16.25
C ALA A 620 -33.50 -0.93 -17.58
N THR A 621 -34.59 -0.78 -18.31
CA THR A 621 -34.80 -1.36 -19.64
C THR A 621 -34.03 -0.57 -20.71
N LEU A 622 -33.84 -1.19 -21.89
CA LEU A 622 -33.20 -0.51 -23.01
C LEU A 622 -33.97 0.76 -23.45
N ASP A 623 -35.29 0.76 -23.36
CA ASP A 623 -36.09 1.92 -23.73
C ASP A 623 -35.90 3.07 -22.73
N GLN A 624 -35.82 2.78 -21.43
CA GLN A 624 -35.51 3.78 -20.41
C GLN A 624 -34.08 4.37 -20.61
N VAL A 625 -33.12 3.53 -20.97
CA VAL A 625 -31.75 3.97 -21.29
C VAL A 625 -31.75 4.84 -22.55
N ARG A 626 -32.54 4.49 -23.57
CA ARG A 626 -32.67 5.31 -24.80
C ARG A 626 -33.29 6.68 -24.50
N GLU A 627 -34.33 6.73 -23.69
CA GLU A 627 -34.95 7.99 -23.29
C GLU A 627 -34.00 8.88 -22.50
N ALA A 628 -33.23 8.30 -21.55
CA ALA A 628 -32.20 9.03 -20.83
C ALA A 628 -31.11 9.55 -21.78
N ALA A 629 -30.68 8.74 -22.75
CA ALA A 629 -29.71 9.13 -23.75
C ALA A 629 -30.21 10.22 -24.71
N LYS A 630 -31.52 10.22 -25.05
CA LYS A 630 -32.14 11.32 -25.81
C LYS A 630 -32.12 12.62 -25.01
N LYS A 631 -32.49 12.56 -23.72
CA LYS A 631 -32.42 13.67 -22.79
C LYS A 631 -31.02 14.26 -22.63
N ALA A 632 -29.97 13.46 -22.83
CA ALA A 632 -28.56 13.88 -22.75
C ALA A 632 -27.95 14.22 -24.10
N ASP A 633 -28.71 14.32 -25.18
CA ASP A 633 -28.23 14.47 -26.55
C ASP A 633 -27.18 13.42 -26.96
N ALA A 634 -27.25 12.23 -26.31
CA ALA A 634 -26.30 11.14 -26.58
C ALA A 634 -26.81 10.16 -27.65
N HIS A 635 -28.16 10.09 -27.85
CA HIS A 635 -28.77 9.08 -28.71
C HIS A 635 -28.30 9.12 -30.16
N GLU A 636 -28.12 10.31 -30.74
CA GLU A 636 -27.78 10.46 -32.16
C GLU A 636 -26.34 10.00 -32.46
N PHE A 637 -25.35 10.26 -31.58
CA PHE A 637 -24.01 9.73 -31.80
C PHE A 637 -23.96 8.23 -31.53
N ILE A 638 -24.66 7.74 -30.49
CA ILE A 638 -24.71 6.30 -30.17
C ILE A 638 -25.29 5.52 -31.35
N ARG A 639 -26.34 6.04 -31.98
CA ARG A 639 -26.97 5.40 -33.12
C ARG A 639 -26.08 5.30 -34.35
N LYS A 640 -25.11 6.19 -34.50
CA LYS A 640 -24.12 6.18 -35.59
C LYS A 640 -23.01 5.13 -35.40
N LEU A 641 -22.85 4.62 -34.18
CA LEU A 641 -21.84 3.58 -33.89
C LEU A 641 -22.31 2.22 -34.50
N PRO A 642 -21.39 1.36 -34.96
CA PRO A 642 -21.72 0.09 -35.62
C PRO A 642 -22.64 -0.82 -34.80
N LEU A 643 -22.41 -0.93 -33.47
CA LEU A 643 -23.19 -1.75 -32.55
C LEU A 643 -24.13 -0.92 -31.66
N GLN A 644 -24.27 0.37 -31.91
CA GLN A 644 -25.15 1.29 -31.20
C GLN A 644 -24.91 1.16 -29.66
N TYR A 645 -25.96 0.94 -28.88
CA TYR A 645 -25.89 0.76 -27.42
C TYR A 645 -25.09 -0.47 -26.98
N ASN A 646 -24.91 -1.45 -27.86
CA ASN A 646 -24.08 -2.63 -27.60
C ASN A 646 -22.61 -2.41 -27.95
N THR A 647 -22.22 -1.21 -28.40
CA THR A 647 -20.82 -0.87 -28.63
C THR A 647 -20.06 -1.00 -27.33
N TYR A 648 -19.05 -1.87 -27.31
CA TYR A 648 -18.17 -2.09 -26.19
C TYR A 648 -17.12 -0.98 -26.13
N LEU A 649 -16.97 -0.37 -24.97
CA LEU A 649 -15.97 0.68 -24.72
C LEU A 649 -14.68 0.06 -24.20
N GLU A 650 -13.56 0.51 -24.69
CA GLU A 650 -12.25 0.19 -24.18
C GLU A 650 -11.97 0.92 -22.85
N GLU A 651 -10.78 0.69 -22.28
CA GLU A 651 -10.36 1.27 -21.01
C GLU A 651 -10.57 2.80 -20.98
N ALA A 652 -11.20 3.29 -19.93
CA ALA A 652 -11.57 4.70 -19.73
C ALA A 652 -12.38 5.33 -20.91
N GLY A 653 -13.07 4.50 -21.71
CA GLY A 653 -13.87 4.96 -22.84
C GLY A 653 -13.01 5.46 -24.03
N ASN A 654 -11.83 4.88 -24.24
CA ASN A 654 -11.04 5.16 -25.44
C ASN A 654 -11.88 4.95 -26.71
N GLY A 655 -11.68 5.81 -27.70
CA GLY A 655 -12.48 5.83 -28.93
C GLY A 655 -13.65 6.80 -28.88
N LEU A 656 -14.01 7.37 -27.73
CA LEU A 656 -14.99 8.45 -27.61
C LEU A 656 -14.31 9.81 -27.35
N SER A 657 -14.85 10.86 -27.95
CA SER A 657 -14.44 12.23 -27.62
C SER A 657 -14.82 12.63 -26.19
N GLY A 658 -14.18 13.62 -25.61
CA GLY A 658 -14.53 14.13 -24.27
C GLY A 658 -15.98 14.53 -24.15
N GLY A 659 -16.55 15.15 -25.18
CA GLY A 659 -17.96 15.53 -25.21
C GLY A 659 -18.93 14.34 -25.26
N GLU A 660 -18.58 13.26 -25.96
CA GLU A 660 -19.40 12.04 -25.99
C GLU A 660 -19.37 11.33 -24.63
N LYS A 661 -18.21 11.29 -23.94
CA LYS A 661 -18.10 10.78 -22.57
C LYS A 661 -18.98 11.58 -21.61
N GLN A 662 -18.97 12.91 -21.70
CA GLN A 662 -19.81 13.77 -20.86
C GLN A 662 -21.30 13.54 -21.11
N ARG A 663 -21.75 13.40 -22.38
CA ARG A 663 -23.14 13.06 -22.68
C ARG A 663 -23.57 11.69 -22.15
N ILE A 664 -22.69 10.72 -22.12
CA ILE A 664 -22.97 9.43 -21.47
C ILE A 664 -23.13 9.61 -19.94
N ALA A 665 -22.29 10.45 -19.31
CA ALA A 665 -22.41 10.74 -17.87
C ALA A 665 -23.73 11.50 -17.56
N LEU A 666 -24.14 12.43 -18.42
CA LEU A 666 -25.45 13.08 -18.32
C LEU A 666 -26.59 12.07 -18.46
N ALA A 667 -26.51 11.12 -19.40
CA ALA A 667 -27.50 10.06 -19.55
C ALA A 667 -27.59 9.18 -18.29
N ARG A 668 -26.45 8.89 -17.61
CA ARG A 668 -26.43 8.22 -16.29
C ARG A 668 -27.21 9.01 -15.24
N ALA A 669 -27.00 10.33 -15.19
CA ALA A 669 -27.65 11.21 -14.23
C ALA A 669 -29.16 11.29 -14.47
N PHE A 670 -29.59 11.44 -15.72
CA PHE A 670 -31.02 11.44 -16.07
C PHE A 670 -31.71 10.10 -15.85
N LEU A 671 -31.01 8.98 -16.07
CA LEU A 671 -31.58 7.64 -15.81
C LEU A 671 -31.81 7.40 -14.32
N LYS A 672 -30.94 7.96 -13.47
CA LYS A 672 -31.04 7.84 -12.01
C LYS A 672 -32.26 8.55 -11.44
N ASP A 673 -32.65 9.69 -11.99
CA ASP A 673 -33.81 10.51 -11.64
C ASP A 673 -33.87 10.87 -10.14
N SER A 674 -32.86 11.58 -9.66
CA SER A 674 -32.68 11.93 -8.25
C SER A 674 -33.36 13.23 -7.85
N SER A 675 -33.46 13.50 -6.56
CA SER A 675 -34.03 14.75 -6.00
C SER A 675 -33.06 15.93 -6.17
N LEU A 676 -31.77 15.70 -6.05
CA LEU A 676 -30.70 16.70 -6.23
C LEU A 676 -29.81 16.32 -7.41
N TYR A 677 -29.56 17.27 -8.29
CA TYR A 677 -28.58 17.15 -9.37
C TYR A 677 -27.36 18.04 -9.09
N ILE A 678 -26.18 17.48 -9.20
CA ILE A 678 -24.90 18.19 -9.03
C ILE A 678 -24.12 18.09 -10.34
N PHE A 679 -23.81 19.22 -10.94
CA PHE A 679 -23.00 19.34 -12.16
C PHE A 679 -21.68 20.02 -11.80
N ASP A 680 -20.57 19.27 -11.76
CA ASP A 680 -19.24 19.77 -11.41
C ASP A 680 -18.42 19.94 -12.67
N GLU A 681 -18.40 21.16 -13.26
CA GLU A 681 -17.70 21.50 -14.52
C GLU A 681 -17.98 20.51 -15.66
N SER A 682 -19.17 19.95 -15.66
CA SER A 682 -19.59 18.79 -16.47
C SER A 682 -19.67 19.02 -17.98
N THR A 683 -19.36 20.23 -18.46
CA THR A 683 -19.44 20.61 -19.88
C THR A 683 -18.13 21.22 -20.41
N SER A 684 -17.06 21.17 -19.62
CA SER A 684 -15.75 21.78 -19.96
C SER A 684 -15.13 21.25 -21.26
N SER A 685 -15.46 20.01 -21.65
CA SER A 685 -14.99 19.38 -22.90
C SER A 685 -15.92 19.55 -24.11
N LEU A 686 -17.02 20.31 -23.96
CA LEU A 686 -17.97 20.58 -25.02
C LEU A 686 -17.66 21.89 -25.75
N ASP A 687 -18.01 21.94 -27.02
CA ASP A 687 -18.05 23.18 -27.76
C ASP A 687 -19.20 24.08 -27.27
N PHE A 688 -19.05 25.41 -27.48
CA PHE A 688 -19.97 26.41 -26.95
C PHE A 688 -21.44 26.19 -27.38
N GLY A 689 -21.68 25.79 -28.64
CA GLY A 689 -23.02 25.52 -29.15
C GLY A 689 -23.70 24.33 -28.49
N THR A 690 -22.99 23.23 -28.39
CA THR A 690 -23.47 22.00 -27.75
C THR A 690 -23.70 22.21 -26.24
N GLU A 691 -22.81 22.95 -25.57
CA GLU A 691 -22.95 23.27 -24.15
C GLU A 691 -24.24 24.02 -23.85
N ASN A 692 -24.54 25.10 -24.57
CA ASN A 692 -25.77 25.87 -24.40
C ASN A 692 -27.02 25.00 -24.63
N THR A 693 -27.02 24.20 -25.70
CA THR A 693 -28.11 23.29 -25.99
C THR A 693 -28.38 22.30 -24.85
N ILE A 694 -27.31 21.75 -24.27
CA ILE A 694 -27.41 20.80 -23.15
C ILE A 694 -27.93 21.50 -21.89
N PHE A 695 -27.45 22.70 -21.58
CA PHE A 695 -27.94 23.43 -20.40
C PHE A 695 -29.40 23.87 -20.60
N ASP A 696 -29.81 24.32 -21.78
CA ASP A 696 -31.23 24.60 -22.07
C ASP A 696 -32.11 23.36 -21.85
N MET A 697 -31.64 22.20 -22.30
CA MET A 697 -32.34 20.94 -22.03
C MET A 697 -32.37 20.58 -20.54
N ILE A 698 -31.27 20.73 -19.81
CA ILE A 698 -31.17 20.48 -18.37
C ILE A 698 -32.17 21.40 -17.64
N TYR A 699 -32.18 22.69 -17.93
CA TYR A 699 -33.10 23.67 -17.30
C TYR A 699 -34.56 23.36 -17.55
N ASN A 700 -34.90 22.95 -18.77
CA ASN A 700 -36.29 22.62 -19.14
C ASN A 700 -36.73 21.28 -18.53
N GLN A 701 -35.91 20.25 -18.52
CA GLN A 701 -36.27 18.91 -18.07
C GLN A 701 -36.22 18.74 -16.54
N LEU A 702 -35.39 19.55 -15.86
CA LEU A 702 -35.22 19.52 -14.43
C LEU A 702 -35.78 20.77 -13.75
N ALA A 703 -36.85 21.38 -14.33
CA ALA A 703 -37.40 22.63 -13.83
C ALA A 703 -37.81 22.57 -12.36
N ASP A 704 -38.38 21.43 -11.91
CA ASP A 704 -38.86 21.22 -10.55
C ASP A 704 -37.84 20.51 -9.62
N ARG A 705 -36.60 20.28 -10.07
CA ARG A 705 -35.58 19.59 -9.30
C ARG A 705 -34.57 20.59 -8.73
N SER A 706 -34.07 20.29 -7.55
CA SER A 706 -32.93 21.04 -6.95
C SER A 706 -31.64 20.79 -7.74
N MET A 707 -30.92 21.85 -8.06
CA MET A 707 -29.66 21.76 -8.81
C MET A 707 -28.55 22.56 -8.14
N LEU A 708 -27.35 21.97 -8.10
CA LEU A 708 -26.09 22.66 -7.75
C LEU A 708 -25.16 22.59 -8.95
N ILE A 709 -24.82 23.74 -9.52
CA ILE A 709 -24.00 23.86 -10.72
C ILE A 709 -22.67 24.52 -10.35
N VAL A 710 -21.58 23.79 -10.49
CA VAL A 710 -20.21 24.36 -10.42
C VAL A 710 -19.81 24.73 -11.82
N ALA A 711 -19.74 26.02 -12.11
CA ALA A 711 -19.48 26.50 -13.45
C ALA A 711 -18.13 27.18 -13.61
N HIS A 712 -17.47 26.85 -14.71
CA HIS A 712 -16.33 27.60 -15.23
C HIS A 712 -16.75 28.68 -16.21
N ARG A 713 -17.87 28.47 -16.93
CA ARG A 713 -18.43 29.43 -17.88
C ARG A 713 -19.66 30.09 -17.29
N LEU A 714 -19.62 31.41 -17.18
CA LEU A 714 -20.70 32.19 -16.56
C LEU A 714 -21.96 32.28 -17.43
N SER A 715 -21.85 32.07 -18.75
CA SER A 715 -23.01 32.03 -19.66
C SER A 715 -24.01 30.93 -19.32
N THR A 716 -23.56 29.79 -18.80
CA THR A 716 -24.40 28.62 -18.51
C THR A 716 -25.23 28.76 -17.23
N ILE A 717 -24.89 29.70 -16.36
CA ILE A 717 -25.53 29.90 -15.04
C ILE A 717 -26.36 31.19 -14.98
N ARG A 718 -26.55 31.87 -16.10
CA ARG A 718 -27.28 33.14 -16.16
C ARG A 718 -28.71 33.00 -15.61
N ASP A 719 -29.34 31.85 -15.87
CA ASP A 719 -30.74 31.58 -15.51
C ASP A 719 -30.87 30.83 -14.16
N CYS A 720 -29.80 30.82 -13.34
CA CYS A 720 -29.87 30.29 -11.98
C CYS A 720 -30.62 31.23 -11.02
N ASP A 721 -31.38 30.64 -10.09
CA ASP A 721 -32.11 31.40 -9.07
C ASP A 721 -31.19 32.09 -8.07
N LEU A 722 -30.00 31.48 -7.82
CA LEU A 722 -29.00 32.00 -6.89
C LEU A 722 -27.59 31.67 -7.42
N ILE A 723 -26.73 32.68 -7.44
CA ILE A 723 -25.31 32.55 -7.77
C ILE A 723 -24.50 32.91 -6.52
N LEU A 724 -23.62 32.01 -6.10
CA LEU A 724 -22.68 32.17 -4.99
C LEU A 724 -21.28 32.34 -5.56
N VAL A 725 -20.65 33.47 -5.29
CA VAL A 725 -19.28 33.77 -5.73
C VAL A 725 -18.31 33.38 -4.60
N MET A 726 -17.42 32.48 -4.90
CA MET A 726 -16.44 31.96 -3.94
C MET A 726 -15.05 32.55 -4.23
N ASP A 727 -14.38 32.95 -3.17
CA ASP A 727 -12.97 33.34 -3.21
C ASP A 727 -12.27 32.89 -1.94
N HIS A 728 -11.10 32.23 -2.08
CA HIS A 728 -10.30 31.71 -0.96
C HIS A 728 -11.09 30.95 0.13
N GLY A 729 -12.04 30.11 -0.28
CA GLY A 729 -12.84 29.27 0.63
C GLY A 729 -14.02 29.98 1.29
N GLN A 730 -14.30 31.24 0.96
CA GLN A 730 -15.40 32.03 1.49
C GLN A 730 -16.39 32.43 0.40
N ILE A 731 -17.65 32.68 0.77
CA ILE A 731 -18.65 33.25 -0.13
C ILE A 731 -18.60 34.78 -0.02
N VAL A 732 -18.10 35.41 -1.07
CA VAL A 732 -17.88 36.88 -1.09
C VAL A 732 -19.07 37.64 -1.63
N GLU A 733 -19.86 37.06 -2.55
CA GLU A 733 -21.05 37.66 -3.15
C GLU A 733 -22.14 36.62 -3.32
N ARG A 734 -23.39 37.05 -3.25
CA ARG A 734 -24.58 36.26 -3.55
C ARG A 734 -25.67 37.11 -4.20
N GLY A 735 -26.43 36.51 -5.11
CA GLY A 735 -27.54 37.15 -5.83
C GLY A 735 -27.84 36.48 -7.15
N THR A 736 -28.77 37.05 -7.92
CA THR A 736 -29.04 36.67 -9.30
C THR A 736 -28.00 37.26 -10.23
N HIS A 737 -27.96 36.82 -11.50
CA HIS A 737 -27.07 37.35 -12.52
C HIS A 737 -27.13 38.88 -12.63
N ASP A 738 -28.34 39.43 -12.72
CA ASP A 738 -28.55 40.88 -12.93
C ASP A 738 -28.17 41.67 -11.67
N GLU A 739 -28.48 41.14 -10.45
CA GLU A 739 -28.08 41.77 -9.20
C GLU A 739 -26.57 41.82 -9.02
N LEU A 740 -25.88 40.74 -9.37
CA LEU A 740 -24.42 40.68 -9.27
C LEU A 740 -23.70 41.55 -10.31
N LEU A 741 -24.23 41.67 -11.51
CA LEU A 741 -23.73 42.62 -12.52
C LEU A 741 -23.90 44.07 -12.06
N ALA A 742 -25.06 44.37 -11.43
CA ALA A 742 -25.33 45.73 -10.93
C ALA A 742 -24.40 46.11 -9.75
N LYS A 743 -23.97 45.15 -8.94
CA LYS A 743 -23.02 45.36 -7.82
C LYS A 743 -21.61 45.69 -8.29
N GLN A 744 -21.23 45.39 -9.53
CA GLN A 744 -19.90 45.62 -10.13
C GLN A 744 -18.74 45.04 -9.27
N GLY A 745 -18.97 43.95 -8.57
CA GLY A 745 -18.00 43.30 -7.72
C GLY A 745 -17.20 42.20 -8.42
N LYS A 746 -16.82 41.16 -7.71
CA LYS A 746 -16.02 40.03 -8.19
C LYS A 746 -16.69 39.27 -9.35
N TYR A 747 -18.02 39.10 -9.29
CA TYR A 747 -18.79 38.48 -10.36
C TYR A 747 -18.69 39.25 -11.65
N TYR A 748 -18.82 40.59 -11.57
CA TYR A 748 -18.68 41.50 -12.72
C TYR A 748 -17.30 41.43 -13.35
N GLU A 749 -16.26 41.37 -12.52
CA GLU A 749 -14.88 41.19 -13.03
C GLU A 749 -14.73 39.86 -13.79
N LEU A 750 -15.20 38.73 -13.20
CA LEU A 750 -15.17 37.41 -13.84
C LEU A 750 -15.96 37.38 -15.14
N TRP A 751 -17.14 37.98 -15.16
CA TRP A 751 -17.98 38.11 -16.36
C TRP A 751 -17.27 38.82 -17.47
N ASN A 752 -16.74 40.03 -17.21
CA ASN A 752 -16.07 40.85 -18.21
C ASN A 752 -14.75 40.20 -18.70
N LEU A 753 -14.04 39.51 -17.85
CA LEU A 753 -12.87 38.71 -18.25
C LEU A 753 -13.24 37.60 -19.25
N GLN A 754 -14.37 36.91 -19.03
CA GLN A 754 -14.85 35.88 -19.95
C GLN A 754 -15.40 36.42 -21.26
N GLN A 755 -16.02 37.61 -21.25
CA GLN A 755 -16.49 38.30 -22.45
C GLN A 755 -15.36 38.98 -23.24
N GLY A 756 -14.14 38.93 -22.74
CA GLY A 756 -12.97 39.55 -23.41
C GLY A 756 -12.94 41.09 -23.33
N ILE A 757 -13.79 41.68 -22.47
CA ILE A 757 -13.93 43.12 -22.31
C ILE A 757 -12.77 43.69 -21.50
N PHE A 758 -12.24 42.95 -20.54
CA PHE A 758 -11.03 43.28 -19.82
C PHE A 758 -9.86 42.43 -20.32
N ARG A 759 -8.90 43.02 -21.06
CA ARG A 759 -7.56 42.46 -21.10
C ARG A 759 -6.95 42.60 -19.71
N ARG A 760 -6.53 41.49 -19.07
CA ARG A 760 -5.71 41.52 -17.86
C ARG A 760 -4.68 42.64 -18.00
N LYS A 761 -4.76 43.71 -17.18
CA LYS A 761 -3.60 44.55 -16.91
C LYS A 761 -2.50 43.58 -16.47
N LYS A 762 -1.40 43.49 -17.26
CA LYS A 762 -0.20 42.81 -16.77
C LYS A 762 0.09 43.46 -15.41
N GLU A 763 0.04 42.71 -14.34
CA GLU A 763 0.70 43.12 -13.12
C GLU A 763 2.14 43.42 -13.53
N GLU A 764 2.56 44.66 -13.34
CA GLU A 764 3.96 45.00 -13.43
C GLU A 764 4.70 44.06 -12.45
N PRO A 765 5.71 43.31 -12.90
CA PRO A 765 6.48 42.48 -11.98
C PRO A 765 6.97 43.37 -10.85
N ALA A 766 6.73 42.98 -9.62
CA ALA A 766 7.25 43.66 -8.43
C ALA A 766 8.74 43.96 -8.70
N PRO A 767 9.23 45.16 -8.35
CA PRO A 767 10.62 45.53 -8.64
C PRO A 767 11.52 44.45 -8.04
N VAL A 768 12.22 43.75 -8.91
CA VAL A 768 13.24 42.78 -8.53
C VAL A 768 14.28 43.59 -7.77
N ALA A 769 14.47 43.28 -6.50
CA ALA A 769 15.58 43.81 -5.73
C ALA A 769 16.86 43.56 -6.49
N PRO A 770 17.75 44.55 -6.63
CA PRO A 770 18.94 44.41 -7.45
C PRO A 770 19.76 43.24 -6.93
N ALA A 771 20.00 42.27 -7.82
CA ALA A 771 20.91 41.18 -7.58
C ALA A 771 22.28 41.80 -7.23
N ALA A 772 22.83 41.36 -6.10
CA ALA A 772 24.20 41.69 -5.74
C ALA A 772 25.11 41.29 -6.91
N VAL A 773 25.82 42.26 -7.46
CA VAL A 773 26.85 42.05 -8.46
C VAL A 773 27.93 41.20 -7.79
N VAL A 774 28.06 39.95 -8.20
CA VAL A 774 29.26 39.17 -7.95
C VAL A 774 30.22 39.60 -9.04
N GLU A 775 31.30 40.27 -8.65
CA GLU A 775 32.44 40.53 -9.50
C GLU A 775 33.06 39.18 -9.89
N ASP A 776 32.96 38.85 -11.18
CA ASP A 776 33.73 37.75 -11.77
C ASP A 776 35.19 38.23 -11.90
N ASP A 777 36.06 37.68 -11.07
CA ASP A 777 37.50 37.66 -11.33
C ASP A 777 37.76 36.60 -12.42
N ASP A 778 37.97 37.12 -13.62
CA ASP A 778 38.38 36.40 -14.82
C ASP A 778 39.93 36.10 -14.68
N ASP A 779 40.25 34.85 -14.39
CA ASP A 779 41.59 34.32 -14.69
C ASP A 779 41.44 33.00 -15.43
N GLY A 780 41.68 33.14 -16.74
CA GLY A 780 41.64 32.04 -17.67
C GLY A 780 42.78 31.05 -17.48
N GLU A 781 42.44 29.77 -17.58
CA GLU A 781 43.31 28.75 -18.15
C GLU A 781 42.49 27.68 -18.88
N ALA A 782 42.67 27.69 -20.17
CA ALA A 782 42.23 26.63 -21.07
C ALA A 782 43.06 25.37 -20.81
N MET A 783 42.39 24.23 -20.58
CA MET A 783 42.96 22.91 -20.91
C MET A 783 41.87 21.98 -21.45
N THR A 784 42.04 21.67 -22.71
CA THR A 784 41.57 20.55 -23.51
C THR A 784 41.84 19.21 -22.80
N TYR A 785 40.84 18.36 -22.63
CA TYR A 785 40.73 16.96 -23.10
C TYR A 785 39.39 16.41 -22.66
#